data_b8bb4f04192c56427b87f48b14018c95
#
_entry.id   b8bb4f04192c56427b87f48b14018c95
#
_cell.length_a   1.000
_cell.length_b   1.000
_cell.length_c   1.000
_cell.angle_alpha   90.00
_cell.angle_beta   90.00
_cell.angle_gamma   90.00
#
_symmetry.space_group_name_H-M   'P 1'
#
loop_
_entity.id
_entity.type
_entity.pdbx_description
1 polymer ?
#
loop_
_entity_poly.entity_id
_entity_poly.type
_entity_poly.pdbx_seq_one_letter_code
_entity_poly.pdbx_strand_id
1 'polypeptide(L)'
;MAQKGNIGVTTENIFPVIKKFLYSDHEIFLREMVSNAVDATQKLKTLAERGDFKGELGDLTVRVSLDTEKGTLTISDRGIGMTEEEINKYINQIAFSGVTDFLDKYKDNANAIIGHFGLGFYSSFMVSKKVDIITRSYKEGAKAIKWSCDGSPEFEIEDAEKADRGSDIVLHIDDDCKEFLEKQKIEELLNKYCKFMAVPVAFGKKTEWKDGKQQETDEDNIINNVEPLWTKTPSTLKDEDYKSFYRTLYPMQDEPLFWIHLNVDYPFNLTGILYFPRIKSNIELQRNKIQLYCNQVFVTDQVEGIVPEFLTLLHGVIDSPDIPLNVSRSYLQSDANVKKISKYITKKVADRLAAIFKENRKDYEEKWDDLKIFIHYGMLSQDDFYDRAKDFALLKDVDGKYFTYEEYQTLIKDNQTDKEGNLVYLYANDKEGEYSYIEAAKAKGYSVLLLDGQLDNPMVSMLEQKLEKTRFSRVDADIVDRLIQKDDKKESELAKDEKDNLEQTFRSQLPKMEKTEFYVDVQALGDQTLPVLITQSEYMRRMKEASKFQAGMAFYAQMPDTFNLVLNSDHPLIKQVLEDGKTVCATELQPVESELKGLEARLAALHQSQNGKKQEEISQEEKNDVKNTESALEEQRNKKNNIIATYAAGNKVVHQLIDLALLQNGMLKGAALDSFLKRSVDLIK
;
A
#
# COMPACT_ATOMS: atom_id res chain seq x y z
N MET A 1 -0.61 60.10 5.45
CA MET A 1 -0.83 59.64 6.82
C MET A 1 -1.36 58.23 6.77
N ALA A 2 -0.75 57.29 7.43
CA ALA A 2 -1.26 55.92 7.52
C ALA A 2 -2.42 55.91 8.51
N GLN A 3 -3.61 55.48 8.08
CA GLN A 3 -4.78 55.36 8.94
C GLN A 3 -4.72 53.99 9.64
N LYS A 4 -4.59 53.93 10.94
CA LYS A 4 -4.67 52.71 11.76
C LYS A 4 -6.12 52.53 12.21
N GLY A 5 -6.70 51.37 12.00
CA GLY A 5 -8.02 50.99 12.47
C GLY A 5 -7.98 49.52 12.95
N ASN A 6 -8.97 49.13 13.75
CA ASN A 6 -9.17 47.78 14.21
C ASN A 6 -10.12 47.03 13.25
N ILE A 7 -9.83 45.79 12.96
CA ILE A 7 -10.75 44.90 12.25
C ILE A 7 -11.78 44.44 13.31
N GLY A 8 -13.06 44.77 13.10
CA GLY A 8 -14.15 44.37 13.97
C GLY A 8 -14.91 43.18 13.41
N VAL A 9 -15.42 42.33 14.29
CA VAL A 9 -16.31 41.21 13.94
C VAL A 9 -17.63 41.42 14.66
N THR A 10 -18.74 41.35 13.94
CA THR A 10 -20.07 41.41 14.53
C THR A 10 -20.60 40.00 14.76
N THR A 11 -21.21 39.72 15.90
CA THR A 11 -21.74 38.42 16.30
C THR A 11 -22.81 37.91 15.30
N GLU A 12 -23.62 38.84 14.77
CA GLU A 12 -24.64 38.54 13.75
C GLU A 12 -24.08 37.88 12.50
N ASN A 13 -22.84 38.21 12.11
CA ASN A 13 -22.20 37.65 10.92
C ASN A 13 -21.42 36.37 11.20
N ILE A 14 -20.91 36.18 12.42
CA ILE A 14 -20.03 35.04 12.73
C ILE A 14 -20.81 33.76 13.08
N PHE A 15 -21.99 33.89 13.71
CA PHE A 15 -22.83 32.76 14.12
C PHE A 15 -23.28 31.88 12.91
N PRO A 16 -23.78 32.46 11.81
CA PRO A 16 -24.10 31.68 10.60
C PRO A 16 -22.89 30.97 9.97
N VAL A 17 -21.69 31.60 10.09
CA VAL A 17 -20.44 31.01 9.59
C VAL A 17 -20.03 29.82 10.47
N ILE A 18 -20.13 29.93 11.77
CA ILE A 18 -19.87 28.82 12.71
C ILE A 18 -20.84 27.67 12.42
N LYS A 19 -22.14 27.96 12.33
CA LYS A 19 -23.20 26.96 12.10
C LYS A 19 -23.02 26.21 10.77
N LYS A 20 -22.54 26.85 9.69
CA LYS A 20 -22.48 26.26 8.35
C LYS A 20 -21.09 25.77 7.92
N PHE A 21 -20.01 26.35 8.45
CA PHE A 21 -18.67 26.17 7.87
C PHE A 21 -17.60 25.74 8.86
N LEU A 22 -17.83 25.84 10.17
CA LEU A 22 -16.81 25.49 11.16
C LEU A 22 -16.61 23.97 11.26
N TYR A 23 -17.68 23.21 11.08
CA TYR A 23 -17.67 21.76 11.16
C TYR A 23 -18.29 21.18 9.90
N SER A 24 -17.60 20.22 9.28
CA SER A 24 -18.05 19.53 8.07
C SER A 24 -19.11 18.46 8.37
N ASP A 25 -19.24 18.04 9.63
CA ASP A 25 -20.11 16.94 10.05
C ASP A 25 -20.86 17.34 11.34
N HIS A 26 -22.17 17.24 11.31
CA HIS A 26 -23.03 17.56 12.45
C HIS A 26 -22.82 16.62 13.63
N GLU A 27 -22.43 15.37 13.40
CA GLU A 27 -22.19 14.36 14.46
C GLU A 27 -21.14 14.80 15.50
N ILE A 28 -20.24 15.71 15.12
CA ILE A 28 -19.14 16.21 15.96
C ILE A 28 -19.65 16.93 17.22
N PHE A 29 -20.88 17.48 17.20
CA PHE A 29 -21.44 18.19 18.36
C PHE A 29 -21.39 17.33 19.62
N LEU A 30 -21.72 16.04 19.52
CA LEU A 30 -21.78 15.16 20.70
C LEU A 30 -20.38 14.93 21.29
N ARG A 31 -19.38 14.74 20.43
CA ARG A 31 -17.97 14.67 20.85
C ARG A 31 -17.54 15.91 21.60
N GLU A 32 -17.83 17.10 21.07
CA GLU A 32 -17.43 18.36 21.67
C GLU A 32 -18.15 18.59 23.02
N MET A 33 -19.45 18.30 23.12
CA MET A 33 -20.19 18.45 24.37
C MET A 33 -19.70 17.50 25.47
N VAL A 34 -19.49 16.22 25.13
CA VAL A 34 -18.98 15.22 26.08
C VAL A 34 -17.52 15.54 26.46
N SER A 35 -16.69 15.98 25.50
CA SER A 35 -15.31 16.42 25.79
C SER A 35 -15.26 17.59 26.78
N ASN A 36 -16.15 18.59 26.64
CA ASN A 36 -16.23 19.70 27.57
C ASN A 36 -16.64 19.25 28.99
N ALA A 37 -17.55 18.31 29.11
CA ALA A 37 -17.95 17.71 30.39
C ALA A 37 -16.81 16.92 31.05
N VAL A 38 -16.02 16.15 30.22
CA VAL A 38 -14.81 15.44 30.65
C VAL A 38 -13.76 16.44 31.12
N ASP A 39 -13.51 17.53 30.40
CA ASP A 39 -12.56 18.59 30.79
C ASP A 39 -12.93 19.27 32.08
N ALA A 40 -14.22 19.61 32.28
CA ALA A 40 -14.71 20.18 33.53
C ALA A 40 -14.47 19.25 34.72
N THR A 41 -14.64 17.96 34.52
CA THR A 41 -14.41 16.89 35.50
C THR A 41 -12.93 16.73 35.82
N GLN A 42 -12.05 16.67 34.77
CA GLN A 42 -10.59 16.57 34.93
C GLN A 42 -10.02 17.80 35.66
N LYS A 43 -10.51 19.01 35.35
CA LYS A 43 -10.13 20.22 36.08
C LYS A 43 -10.44 20.10 37.57
N LEU A 44 -11.61 19.56 37.94
CA LEU A 44 -11.97 19.35 39.34
C LEU A 44 -11.06 18.34 40.03
N LYS A 45 -10.71 17.22 39.36
CA LYS A 45 -9.74 16.22 39.87
C LYS A 45 -8.39 16.88 40.13
N THR A 46 -7.89 17.69 39.22
CA THR A 46 -6.62 18.42 39.35
C THR A 46 -6.66 19.38 40.56
N LEU A 47 -7.76 20.11 40.74
CA LEU A 47 -7.94 21.01 41.90
C LEU A 47 -7.95 20.21 43.21
N ALA A 48 -8.58 19.06 43.27
CA ALA A 48 -8.61 18.20 44.45
C ALA A 48 -7.23 17.64 44.79
N GLU A 49 -6.49 17.14 43.80
CA GLU A 49 -5.13 16.61 43.98
C GLU A 49 -4.17 17.67 44.53
N ARG A 50 -4.34 18.91 44.15
CA ARG A 50 -3.52 20.05 44.64
C ARG A 50 -4.02 20.68 45.96
N GLY A 51 -5.16 20.20 46.43
CA GLY A 51 -5.78 20.73 47.66
C GLY A 51 -6.52 22.06 47.49
N ASP A 52 -6.71 22.53 46.27
CA ASP A 52 -7.51 23.74 45.95
C ASP A 52 -9.02 23.46 46.03
N PHE A 53 -9.43 22.19 45.98
CA PHE A 53 -10.78 21.73 46.26
C PHE A 53 -10.76 20.79 47.46
N LYS A 54 -11.49 21.11 48.51
CA LYS A 54 -11.54 20.37 49.80
C LYS A 54 -12.83 19.55 49.97
N GLY A 55 -13.75 19.65 49.05
CA GLY A 55 -15.00 18.88 49.07
C GLY A 55 -14.81 17.42 48.65
N GLU A 56 -15.82 16.59 48.83
CA GLU A 56 -15.83 15.23 48.32
C GLU A 56 -16.05 15.25 46.79
N LEU A 57 -15.24 14.47 46.08
CA LEU A 57 -15.39 14.34 44.63
C LEU A 57 -16.69 13.61 44.26
N GLY A 58 -17.05 12.56 45.02
CA GLY A 58 -18.24 11.77 44.76
C GLY A 58 -18.21 11.09 43.40
N ASP A 59 -19.38 10.82 42.84
CA ASP A 59 -19.52 10.25 41.52
C ASP A 59 -19.27 11.32 40.42
N LEU A 60 -18.25 11.12 39.62
CA LEU A 60 -17.80 12.00 38.53
C LEU A 60 -18.24 11.53 37.14
N THR A 61 -19.15 10.58 37.05
CA THR A 61 -19.65 10.04 35.77
C THR A 61 -20.36 11.16 34.99
N VAL A 62 -19.93 11.36 33.75
CA VAL A 62 -20.65 12.17 32.76
C VAL A 62 -21.85 11.38 32.27
N ARG A 63 -23.05 11.99 32.33
CA ARG A 63 -24.30 11.33 31.92
C ARG A 63 -24.87 11.96 30.66
N VAL A 64 -25.16 11.14 29.67
CA VAL A 64 -25.90 11.52 28.47
C VAL A 64 -27.30 10.95 28.61
N SER A 65 -28.31 11.79 28.49
CA SER A 65 -29.71 11.37 28.58
C SER A 65 -30.55 11.94 27.46
N LEU A 66 -31.50 11.16 26.99
CA LEU A 66 -32.39 11.49 25.88
C LEU A 66 -33.83 11.51 26.37
N ASP A 67 -34.52 12.61 26.13
CA ASP A 67 -35.96 12.77 26.38
C ASP A 67 -36.67 12.99 25.03
N THR A 68 -37.21 11.94 24.48
CA THR A 68 -37.85 11.96 23.14
C THR A 68 -39.19 12.72 23.17
N GLU A 69 -39.87 12.78 24.31
CA GLU A 69 -41.16 13.51 24.45
C GLU A 69 -40.92 15.02 24.43
N LYS A 70 -39.84 15.48 25.11
CA LYS A 70 -39.46 16.91 25.12
C LYS A 70 -38.59 17.28 23.93
N GLY A 71 -38.11 16.30 23.17
CA GLY A 71 -37.17 16.52 22.04
C GLY A 71 -35.82 17.07 22.51
N THR A 72 -35.29 16.55 23.65
CA THR A 72 -34.05 17.07 24.24
C THR A 72 -33.00 15.99 24.43
N LEU A 73 -31.74 16.37 24.19
CA LEU A 73 -30.55 15.59 24.55
C LEU A 73 -29.80 16.39 25.64
N THR A 74 -29.52 15.75 26.76
CA THR A 74 -28.85 16.39 27.90
C THR A 74 -27.52 15.75 28.20
N ILE A 75 -26.48 16.57 28.37
CA ILE A 75 -25.13 16.13 28.80
C ILE A 75 -24.90 16.76 30.20
N SER A 76 -24.72 15.90 31.21
CA SER A 76 -24.57 16.30 32.61
C SER A 76 -23.20 15.90 33.15
N ASP A 77 -22.49 16.85 33.76
CA ASP A 77 -21.25 16.63 34.50
C ASP A 77 -21.37 17.09 35.97
N ARG A 78 -20.47 16.61 36.80
CA ARG A 78 -20.25 17.04 38.18
C ARG A 78 -18.84 17.61 38.37
N GLY A 79 -18.34 18.28 37.32
CA GLY A 79 -17.04 18.95 37.28
C GLY A 79 -17.04 20.28 38.04
N ILE A 80 -16.24 21.23 37.53
CA ILE A 80 -16.06 22.56 38.19
C ILE A 80 -17.28 23.44 38.12
N GLY A 81 -18.22 23.24 37.21
CA GLY A 81 -19.32 24.17 36.94
C GLY A 81 -18.84 25.57 36.59
N MET A 82 -19.76 26.52 36.54
CA MET A 82 -19.47 27.93 36.19
C MET A 82 -20.25 28.91 37.08
N THR A 83 -19.63 30.06 37.40
CA THR A 83 -20.32 31.24 37.92
C THR A 83 -20.87 32.06 36.76
N GLU A 84 -21.71 33.09 37.08
CA GLU A 84 -22.23 34.03 36.09
C GLU A 84 -21.09 34.76 35.35
N GLU A 85 -20.04 35.17 36.08
CA GLU A 85 -18.89 35.84 35.48
C GLU A 85 -18.12 34.89 34.54
N GLU A 86 -18.02 33.60 34.90
CA GLU A 86 -17.37 32.60 34.08
C GLU A 86 -18.18 32.29 32.82
N ILE A 87 -19.51 32.26 32.87
CA ILE A 87 -20.36 32.17 31.68
C ILE A 87 -20.17 33.39 30.78
N ASN A 88 -20.20 34.59 31.33
CA ASN A 88 -19.96 35.80 30.55
C ASN A 88 -18.58 35.83 29.88
N LYS A 89 -17.59 35.23 30.52
CA LYS A 89 -16.21 35.17 30.01
C LYS A 89 -16.00 34.05 28.99
N TYR A 90 -16.52 32.84 29.24
CA TYR A 90 -16.15 31.63 28.47
C TYR A 90 -17.24 31.11 27.53
N ILE A 91 -18.51 31.50 27.74
CA ILE A 91 -19.62 31.12 26.88
C ILE A 91 -20.07 32.30 26.00
N ASN A 92 -20.16 33.51 26.54
CA ASN A 92 -20.63 34.68 25.82
C ASN A 92 -19.52 35.34 24.95
N GLN A 93 -18.26 34.88 25.03
CA GLN A 93 -17.15 35.35 24.19
C GLN A 93 -16.70 34.24 23.27
N ILE A 94 -16.99 34.39 21.99
CA ILE A 94 -16.62 33.41 20.93
C ILE A 94 -15.11 33.34 20.82
N ALA A 95 -14.58 32.11 20.69
CA ALA A 95 -13.14 31.79 20.59
C ALA A 95 -12.32 32.20 21.84
N PHE A 96 -12.94 32.33 22.99
CA PHE A 96 -12.27 32.53 24.27
C PHE A 96 -12.31 31.23 25.09
N SER A 97 -11.15 30.66 25.39
CA SER A 97 -11.05 29.37 26.10
C SER A 97 -10.55 29.61 27.56
N GLY A 98 -11.27 29.08 28.53
CA GLY A 98 -10.81 29.01 29.93
C GLY A 98 -9.65 28.05 30.17
N VAL A 99 -9.22 27.33 29.14
CA VAL A 99 -8.08 26.40 29.17
C VAL A 99 -6.78 27.19 29.35
N THR A 100 -6.60 28.29 28.63
CA THR A 100 -5.38 29.12 28.73
C THR A 100 -5.15 29.61 30.14
N ASP A 101 -6.19 30.16 30.78
CA ASP A 101 -6.11 30.65 32.18
C ASP A 101 -5.81 29.50 33.16
N PHE A 102 -6.34 28.30 32.90
CA PHE A 102 -6.08 27.13 33.72
C PHE A 102 -4.66 26.59 33.52
N LEU A 103 -4.18 26.49 32.26
CA LEU A 103 -2.84 26.02 31.94
C LEU A 103 -1.73 26.93 32.44
N ASP A 104 -1.94 28.26 32.40
CA ASP A 104 -0.99 29.24 32.94
C ASP A 104 -0.80 29.06 34.44
N LYS A 105 -1.88 28.67 35.15
CA LYS A 105 -1.87 28.43 36.58
C LYS A 105 -1.39 27.03 36.96
N TYR A 106 -1.60 26.00 36.08
CA TYR A 106 -1.39 24.60 36.36
C TYR A 106 -0.60 23.88 35.25
N LYS A 107 0.61 24.37 34.90
CA LYS A 107 1.44 23.96 33.75
C LYS A 107 1.74 22.47 33.68
N ASP A 108 1.88 21.79 34.82
CA ASP A 108 2.26 20.35 34.87
C ASP A 108 1.11 19.43 34.43
N ASN A 109 -0.13 19.89 34.35
CA ASN A 109 -1.32 19.12 33.98
C ASN A 109 -1.89 19.54 32.62
N ALA A 110 -1.09 20.25 31.82
CA ALA A 110 -1.50 20.81 30.52
C ALA A 110 -2.03 19.76 29.55
N ASN A 111 -1.44 18.55 29.60
CA ASN A 111 -1.74 17.47 28.66
C ASN A 111 -3.05 16.73 28.94
N ALA A 112 -3.74 17.00 30.04
CA ALA A 112 -4.98 16.32 30.41
C ALA A 112 -6.24 16.99 29.84
N ILE A 113 -6.14 18.20 29.27
CA ILE A 113 -7.28 18.98 28.79
C ILE A 113 -7.43 18.85 27.28
N ILE A 114 -8.67 18.63 26.83
CA ILE A 114 -9.02 18.35 25.45
C ILE A 114 -9.33 19.65 24.66
N GLY A 115 -10.08 20.59 25.25
CA GLY A 115 -10.60 21.77 24.59
C GLY A 115 -9.63 22.96 24.57
N HIS A 116 -9.16 23.41 23.41
CA HIS A 116 -8.20 24.50 23.27
C HIS A 116 -8.75 25.77 22.59
N PHE A 117 -9.78 25.65 21.76
CA PHE A 117 -10.17 26.73 20.84
C PHE A 117 -11.34 27.61 21.32
N GLY A 118 -12.08 27.22 22.37
CA GLY A 118 -13.26 27.95 22.83
C GLY A 118 -14.41 28.01 21.81
N LEU A 119 -14.44 27.08 20.85
CA LEU A 119 -15.44 27.04 19.79
C LEU A 119 -16.29 25.75 19.84
N GLY A 120 -15.84 24.71 20.54
CA GLY A 120 -16.53 23.43 20.59
C GLY A 120 -17.96 23.48 21.08
N PHE A 121 -18.23 24.35 22.07
CA PHE A 121 -19.60 24.56 22.61
C PHE A 121 -20.60 24.99 21.52
N TYR A 122 -20.18 25.85 20.61
CA TYR A 122 -21.07 26.38 19.57
C TYR A 122 -21.49 25.35 18.52
N SER A 123 -20.82 24.16 18.46
CA SER A 123 -21.31 23.06 17.64
C SER A 123 -22.71 22.57 18.04
N SER A 124 -23.13 22.82 19.29
CA SER A 124 -24.47 22.50 19.77
C SER A 124 -25.58 23.14 18.95
N PHE A 125 -25.35 24.36 18.43
CA PHE A 125 -26.32 25.09 17.59
C PHE A 125 -26.42 24.54 16.15
N MET A 126 -25.58 23.57 15.75
CA MET A 126 -25.73 22.89 14.47
C MET A 126 -26.91 21.93 14.46
N VAL A 127 -27.29 21.43 15.64
CA VAL A 127 -28.30 20.35 15.77
C VAL A 127 -29.47 20.78 16.66
N SER A 128 -29.38 21.94 17.33
CA SER A 128 -30.42 22.38 18.26
C SER A 128 -30.92 23.78 17.92
N LYS A 129 -32.25 23.96 18.11
CA LYS A 129 -32.93 25.27 18.00
C LYS A 129 -32.78 26.12 19.23
N LYS A 130 -32.41 25.54 20.37
CA LYS A 130 -32.18 26.19 21.64
C LYS A 130 -31.23 25.37 22.49
N VAL A 131 -30.36 26.03 23.25
CA VAL A 131 -29.46 25.42 24.22
C VAL A 131 -29.70 26.06 25.58
N ASP A 132 -29.90 25.24 26.62
CA ASP A 132 -29.94 25.68 28.01
C ASP A 132 -28.70 25.13 28.73
N ILE A 133 -28.01 25.96 29.54
CA ILE A 133 -26.95 25.55 30.46
C ILE A 133 -27.41 25.79 31.88
N ILE A 134 -27.60 24.72 32.66
CA ILE A 134 -27.92 24.84 34.08
C ILE A 134 -26.64 24.45 34.84
N THR A 135 -26.02 25.42 35.53
CA THR A 135 -24.71 25.22 36.13
C THR A 135 -24.58 25.80 37.53
N ARG A 136 -23.74 25.14 38.34
CA ARG A 136 -23.34 25.61 39.66
C ARG A 136 -21.83 25.38 39.85
N SER A 137 -21.11 26.45 40.15
CA SER A 137 -19.65 26.36 40.37
C SER A 137 -19.31 25.57 41.65
N TYR A 138 -18.13 24.94 41.66
CA TYR A 138 -17.54 24.26 42.83
C TYR A 138 -17.15 25.23 43.94
N LYS A 139 -17.09 26.53 43.65
CA LYS A 139 -16.71 27.58 44.60
C LYS A 139 -17.74 27.68 45.72
N GLU A 140 -17.26 27.85 46.94
CA GLU A 140 -18.12 27.94 48.12
C GLU A 140 -19.09 29.13 47.99
N GLY A 141 -20.37 28.90 48.29
CA GLY A 141 -21.41 29.93 48.18
C GLY A 141 -21.92 30.23 46.77
N ALA A 142 -21.44 29.53 45.75
CA ALA A 142 -21.87 29.73 44.36
C ALA A 142 -23.38 29.39 44.21
N LYS A 143 -24.14 30.28 43.57
CA LYS A 143 -25.53 30.06 43.20
C LYS A 143 -25.60 29.25 41.89
N ALA A 144 -26.67 28.49 41.75
CA ALA A 144 -27.00 27.87 40.47
C ALA A 144 -27.68 28.89 39.54
N ILE A 145 -27.32 28.86 38.29
CA ILE A 145 -27.88 29.74 37.25
C ILE A 145 -28.26 28.91 36.02
N LYS A 146 -29.19 29.45 35.27
CA LYS A 146 -29.53 28.93 33.94
C LYS A 146 -29.26 29.99 32.89
N TRP A 147 -28.48 29.63 31.92
CA TRP A 147 -28.24 30.40 30.70
C TRP A 147 -29.02 29.75 29.56
N SER A 148 -29.61 30.56 28.69
CA SER A 148 -30.40 30.09 27.53
C SER A 148 -30.07 30.92 26.30
N CYS A 149 -29.98 30.24 25.14
CA CYS A 149 -29.79 30.91 23.85
C CYS A 149 -30.44 30.06 22.73
N ASP A 150 -31.06 30.71 21.77
CA ASP A 150 -31.70 30.11 20.61
C ASP A 150 -30.80 30.10 19.34
N GLY A 151 -29.52 30.45 19.48
CA GLY A 151 -28.59 30.59 18.38
C GLY A 151 -28.63 31.98 17.72
N SER A 152 -29.39 32.94 18.28
CA SER A 152 -29.24 34.36 17.99
C SER A 152 -28.08 34.96 18.81
N PRO A 153 -27.66 36.22 18.56
CA PRO A 153 -26.69 36.90 19.39
C PRO A 153 -27.16 37.17 20.81
N GLU A 154 -28.43 36.98 21.11
CA GLU A 154 -29.05 37.28 22.42
C GLU A 154 -29.05 36.03 23.30
N PHE A 155 -28.86 36.22 24.61
CA PHE A 155 -28.95 35.17 25.62
C PHE A 155 -29.70 35.68 26.84
N GLU A 156 -30.21 34.75 27.64
CA GLU A 156 -30.89 35.03 28.90
C GLU A 156 -30.16 34.30 30.04
N ILE A 157 -30.02 34.96 31.21
CA ILE A 157 -29.53 34.32 32.43
C ILE A 157 -30.59 34.52 33.52
N GLU A 158 -30.95 33.45 34.21
CA GLU A 158 -31.91 33.42 35.31
C GLU A 158 -31.38 32.57 36.47
N ASP A 159 -31.88 32.84 37.70
CA ASP A 159 -31.61 31.98 38.84
C ASP A 159 -32.18 30.59 38.60
N ALA A 160 -31.46 29.56 39.01
CA ALA A 160 -31.87 28.17 38.85
C ALA A 160 -31.67 27.36 40.12
N GLU A 161 -32.28 26.18 40.18
CA GLU A 161 -32.04 25.20 41.23
C GLU A 161 -31.16 24.06 40.69
N LYS A 162 -29.99 23.85 41.27
CA LYS A 162 -29.11 22.73 41.04
C LYS A 162 -28.46 22.34 42.36
N ALA A 163 -28.74 21.12 42.84
CA ALA A 163 -28.28 20.67 44.15
C ALA A 163 -26.77 20.54 44.23
N ASP A 164 -26.18 19.95 43.15
CA ASP A 164 -24.75 19.67 43.07
C ASP A 164 -24.04 20.65 42.15
N ARG A 165 -22.71 20.74 42.31
CA ARG A 165 -21.81 21.40 41.33
C ARG A 165 -21.85 20.74 39.97
N GLY A 166 -21.36 21.42 38.95
CA GLY A 166 -21.25 20.92 37.57
C GLY A 166 -22.26 21.56 36.64
N SER A 167 -22.42 21.05 35.46
CA SER A 167 -23.28 21.62 34.42
C SER A 167 -24.17 20.57 33.79
N ASP A 168 -25.42 20.96 33.47
CA ASP A 168 -26.33 20.23 32.59
C ASP A 168 -26.50 21.06 31.33
N ILE A 169 -26.07 20.56 30.19
CA ILE A 169 -26.23 21.18 28.89
C ILE A 169 -27.39 20.48 28.18
N VAL A 170 -28.51 21.23 28.03
CA VAL A 170 -29.75 20.70 27.43
C VAL A 170 -29.87 21.24 26.02
N LEU A 171 -29.82 20.34 25.05
CA LEU A 171 -29.98 20.62 23.64
C LEU A 171 -31.42 20.35 23.22
N HIS A 172 -32.16 21.38 22.83
CA HIS A 172 -33.49 21.25 22.23
C HIS A 172 -33.30 20.98 20.73
N ILE A 173 -33.36 19.71 20.33
CA ILE A 173 -33.04 19.27 18.99
C ILE A 173 -33.93 19.93 17.95
N ASP A 174 -33.32 20.39 16.85
CA ASP A 174 -34.02 20.98 15.71
C ASP A 174 -34.82 19.94 14.96
N ASP A 175 -35.91 20.36 14.32
CA ASP A 175 -36.78 19.47 13.55
C ASP A 175 -36.08 18.78 12.35
N ASP A 176 -35.07 19.44 11.79
CA ASP A 176 -34.24 18.89 10.70
C ASP A 176 -33.16 17.90 11.20
N CYS A 177 -32.99 17.76 12.51
CA CYS A 177 -31.95 16.94 13.15
C CYS A 177 -32.54 15.84 14.06
N LYS A 178 -33.76 15.41 13.83
CA LYS A 178 -34.48 14.40 14.65
C LYS A 178 -33.79 13.05 14.78
N GLU A 179 -32.87 12.72 13.87
CA GLU A 179 -32.04 11.53 14.00
C GLU A 179 -31.25 11.47 15.32
N PHE A 180 -30.88 12.63 15.89
CA PHE A 180 -30.19 12.71 17.19
C PHE A 180 -31.14 12.55 18.39
N LEU A 181 -32.41 12.29 18.17
CA LEU A 181 -33.39 11.83 19.18
C LEU A 181 -33.54 10.30 19.19
N GLU A 182 -32.84 9.59 18.30
CA GLU A 182 -32.84 8.13 18.26
C GLU A 182 -31.75 7.57 19.18
N LYS A 183 -32.16 6.68 20.12
CA LYS A 183 -31.24 6.04 21.09
C LYS A 183 -30.07 5.37 20.40
N GLN A 184 -30.34 4.61 19.32
CA GLN A 184 -29.31 3.90 18.57
C GLN A 184 -28.27 4.85 17.96
N LYS A 185 -28.71 5.96 17.37
CA LYS A 185 -27.81 6.96 16.78
C LYS A 185 -26.87 7.58 17.82
N ILE A 186 -27.39 7.94 18.98
CA ILE A 186 -26.57 8.49 20.08
C ILE A 186 -25.59 7.44 20.61
N GLU A 187 -26.00 6.20 20.74
CA GLU A 187 -25.15 5.09 21.16
C GLU A 187 -24.00 4.84 20.18
N GLU A 188 -24.27 4.86 18.88
CA GLU A 188 -23.25 4.75 17.81
C GLU A 188 -22.23 5.89 17.90
N LEU A 189 -22.70 7.13 18.07
CA LEU A 189 -21.82 8.30 18.18
C LEU A 189 -20.97 8.28 19.45
N LEU A 190 -21.55 7.91 20.59
CA LEU A 190 -20.80 7.77 21.83
C LEU A 190 -19.74 6.66 21.73
N ASN A 191 -20.07 5.53 21.13
CA ASN A 191 -19.11 4.46 20.87
C ASN A 191 -18.00 4.88 19.90
N LYS A 192 -18.32 5.70 18.88
CA LYS A 192 -17.36 6.21 17.90
C LYS A 192 -16.38 7.20 18.54
N TYR A 193 -16.89 8.20 19.26
CA TYR A 193 -16.08 9.33 19.70
C TYR A 193 -15.61 9.26 21.15
N CYS A 194 -16.35 8.57 22.03
CA CYS A 194 -16.14 8.64 23.47
C CYS A 194 -15.62 7.33 24.08
N LYS A 195 -15.45 6.27 23.29
CA LYS A 195 -15.12 4.88 23.72
C LYS A 195 -13.97 4.78 24.72
N PHE A 196 -13.03 5.72 24.71
CA PHE A 196 -11.82 5.67 25.54
C PHE A 196 -11.58 6.94 26.36
N MET A 197 -12.57 7.81 26.50
CA MET A 197 -12.42 9.02 27.30
C MET A 197 -12.04 8.70 28.75
N ALA A 198 -11.23 9.60 29.37
CA ALA A 198 -10.61 9.39 30.67
C ALA A 198 -11.56 9.55 31.90
N VAL A 199 -12.84 9.80 31.64
CA VAL A 199 -13.90 9.89 32.65
C VAL A 199 -15.03 8.95 32.25
N PRO A 200 -15.67 8.23 33.21
CA PRO A 200 -16.81 7.38 32.86
C PRO A 200 -17.93 8.17 32.20
N VAL A 201 -18.43 7.66 31.07
CA VAL A 201 -19.56 8.22 30.32
C VAL A 201 -20.70 7.21 30.36
N ALA A 202 -21.84 7.59 30.89
CA ALA A 202 -23.02 6.76 31.01
C ALA A 202 -24.08 7.17 29.98
N PHE A 203 -24.68 6.19 29.32
CA PHE A 203 -25.85 6.38 28.48
C PHE A 203 -26.89 5.29 28.72
N GLY A 204 -28.01 5.68 29.31
CA GLY A 204 -29.07 4.77 29.73
C GLY A 204 -28.68 3.88 30.94
N LYS A 205 -29.44 2.82 31.14
CA LYS A 205 -29.23 1.85 32.22
C LYS A 205 -28.73 0.54 31.66
N LYS A 206 -27.99 -0.23 32.45
CA LYS A 206 -27.65 -1.61 32.12
C LYS A 206 -28.90 -2.44 31.98
N THR A 207 -28.89 -3.37 31.04
CA THR A 207 -29.98 -4.32 30.85
C THR A 207 -29.52 -5.73 31.17
N GLU A 208 -30.36 -6.50 31.87
CA GLU A 208 -30.12 -7.91 32.19
C GLU A 208 -31.26 -8.77 31.63
N TRP A 209 -30.92 -10.01 31.23
CA TRP A 209 -31.92 -10.98 30.83
C TRP A 209 -32.53 -11.64 32.09
N LYS A 210 -33.82 -11.34 32.38
CA LYS A 210 -34.59 -12.02 33.44
C LYS A 210 -35.87 -12.55 32.81
N ASP A 211 -36.19 -13.80 33.08
CA ASP A 211 -37.41 -14.48 32.63
C ASP A 211 -37.66 -14.39 31.10
N GLY A 212 -36.58 -14.48 30.30
CA GLY A 212 -36.67 -14.40 28.83
C GLY A 212 -36.96 -13.01 28.27
N LYS A 213 -36.86 -11.96 29.08
CA LYS A 213 -37.01 -10.55 28.69
C LYS A 213 -35.83 -9.72 29.19
N GLN A 214 -35.46 -8.74 28.38
CA GLN A 214 -34.46 -7.75 28.72
C GLN A 214 -35.12 -6.74 29.69
N GLN A 215 -34.56 -6.56 30.89
CA GLN A 215 -35.02 -5.62 31.91
C GLN A 215 -33.90 -4.64 32.23
N GLU A 216 -34.26 -3.37 32.38
CA GLU A 216 -33.32 -2.35 32.84
C GLU A 216 -33.06 -2.52 34.33
N THR A 217 -31.81 -2.35 34.74
CA THR A 217 -31.35 -2.32 36.13
C THR A 217 -31.26 -0.86 36.64
N ASP A 218 -30.99 -0.69 37.94
CA ASP A 218 -30.74 0.62 38.49
C ASP A 218 -29.32 1.16 38.20
N GLU A 219 -28.43 0.31 37.65
CA GLU A 219 -27.06 0.68 37.34
C GLU A 219 -26.93 1.44 36.02
N ASP A 220 -26.06 2.47 36.03
CA ASP A 220 -25.74 3.21 34.81
C ASP A 220 -24.98 2.34 33.80
N ASN A 221 -25.34 2.43 32.55
CA ASN A 221 -24.62 1.79 31.45
C ASN A 221 -23.42 2.64 31.06
N ILE A 222 -22.21 2.29 31.58
CA ILE A 222 -20.96 2.96 31.22
C ILE A 222 -20.52 2.44 29.85
N ILE A 223 -20.40 3.34 28.87
CA ILE A 223 -20.12 2.99 27.47
C ILE A 223 -18.63 2.99 27.13
N ASN A 224 -17.78 3.56 27.98
CA ASN A 224 -16.37 3.75 27.68
C ASN A 224 -15.43 2.99 28.63
N ASN A 225 -14.19 2.78 28.16
CA ASN A 225 -13.09 2.29 28.98
C ASN A 225 -12.15 3.47 29.31
N VAL A 226 -12.10 3.84 30.57
CA VAL A 226 -11.33 5.01 31.06
C VAL A 226 -9.82 4.77 31.10
N GLU A 227 -9.39 3.50 31.09
CA GLU A 227 -7.99 3.11 31.14
C GLU A 227 -7.67 2.20 29.92
N PRO A 228 -7.64 2.76 28.71
CA PRO A 228 -7.35 1.96 27.53
C PRO A 228 -5.93 1.38 27.57
N LEU A 229 -5.73 0.28 26.87
CA LEU A 229 -4.50 -0.51 26.97
C LEU A 229 -3.23 0.28 26.66
N TRP A 230 -3.29 1.21 25.73
CA TRP A 230 -2.13 2.03 25.32
C TRP A 230 -1.66 3.06 26.35
N THR A 231 -2.45 3.35 27.37
CA THR A 231 -2.05 4.25 28.46
C THR A 231 -1.30 3.50 29.58
N LYS A 232 -1.32 2.17 29.55
CA LYS A 232 -0.66 1.34 30.56
C LYS A 232 0.82 1.15 30.24
N THR A 233 1.63 0.94 31.26
CA THR A 233 3.06 0.67 31.10
C THR A 233 3.27 -0.68 30.39
N PRO A 234 4.03 -0.76 29.27
CA PRO A 234 4.20 -2.00 28.50
C PRO A 234 4.68 -3.19 29.32
N SER A 235 5.55 -2.98 30.32
CA SER A 235 6.10 -4.03 31.17
C SER A 235 5.08 -4.70 32.09
N THR A 236 3.90 -4.11 32.26
CA THR A 236 2.81 -4.69 33.08
C THR A 236 1.84 -5.53 32.29
N LEU A 237 1.97 -5.55 30.96
CA LEU A 237 1.03 -6.18 30.04
C LEU A 237 1.57 -7.52 29.52
N LYS A 238 0.65 -8.44 29.25
CA LYS A 238 0.90 -9.74 28.66
C LYS A 238 0.40 -9.76 27.19
N ASP A 239 0.88 -10.71 26.42
CA ASP A 239 0.48 -10.91 25.02
C ASP A 239 -1.04 -11.04 24.85
N GLU A 240 -1.72 -11.71 25.80
CA GLU A 240 -3.17 -11.87 25.75
C GLU A 240 -3.93 -10.56 25.94
N ASP A 241 -3.38 -9.60 26.69
CA ASP A 241 -3.98 -8.26 26.84
C ASP A 241 -3.99 -7.53 25.50
N TYR A 242 -2.88 -7.61 24.73
CA TYR A 242 -2.78 -7.01 23.39
C TYR A 242 -3.71 -7.69 22.38
N LYS A 243 -3.79 -9.02 22.40
CA LYS A 243 -4.70 -9.77 21.51
C LYS A 243 -6.17 -9.49 21.83
N SER A 244 -6.52 -9.45 23.10
CA SER A 244 -7.87 -9.11 23.56
C SER A 244 -8.25 -7.70 23.14
N PHE A 245 -7.34 -6.76 23.28
CA PHE A 245 -7.57 -5.38 22.85
C PHE A 245 -7.72 -5.28 21.31
N TYR A 246 -6.91 -6.03 20.55
CA TYR A 246 -7.06 -6.11 19.09
C TYR A 246 -8.43 -6.63 18.68
N ARG A 247 -8.93 -7.71 19.30
CA ARG A 247 -10.27 -8.26 19.05
C ARG A 247 -11.38 -7.25 19.39
N THR A 248 -11.16 -6.40 20.40
CA THR A 248 -12.11 -5.31 20.75
C THR A 248 -12.17 -4.22 19.69
N LEU A 249 -11.04 -3.91 19.04
CA LEU A 249 -10.97 -2.92 17.97
C LEU A 249 -11.43 -3.48 16.62
N TYR A 250 -11.10 -4.75 16.35
CA TYR A 250 -11.27 -5.41 15.04
C TYR A 250 -11.87 -6.81 15.20
N PRO A 251 -13.13 -6.94 15.62
CA PRO A 251 -13.75 -8.23 15.98
C PRO A 251 -13.88 -9.22 14.81
N MET A 252 -13.79 -8.74 13.57
CA MET A 252 -13.92 -9.56 12.35
C MET A 252 -12.58 -9.87 11.67
N GLN A 253 -11.44 -9.51 12.31
CA GLN A 253 -10.11 -9.72 11.76
C GLN A 253 -9.43 -10.93 12.43
N ASP A 254 -8.51 -11.58 11.67
CA ASP A 254 -7.63 -12.60 12.22
C ASP A 254 -6.65 -11.98 13.25
N GLU A 255 -6.08 -12.81 14.13
CA GLU A 255 -5.09 -12.33 15.09
C GLU A 255 -3.89 -11.68 14.40
N PRO A 256 -3.34 -10.60 14.98
CA PRO A 256 -2.19 -9.91 14.42
C PRO A 256 -0.93 -10.78 14.53
N LEU A 257 0.04 -10.55 13.64
CA LEU A 257 1.34 -11.22 13.65
C LEU A 257 2.14 -10.86 14.90
N PHE A 258 2.15 -9.59 15.25
CA PHE A 258 2.74 -8.99 16.45
C PHE A 258 2.30 -7.52 16.57
N TRP A 259 2.81 -6.82 17.58
CA TRP A 259 2.46 -5.44 17.87
C TRP A 259 3.66 -4.63 18.36
N ILE A 260 3.49 -3.32 18.29
CA ILE A 260 4.43 -2.33 18.82
C ILE A 260 3.66 -1.43 19.77
N HIS A 261 4.07 -1.39 21.03
CA HIS A 261 3.54 -0.47 22.01
C HIS A 261 4.41 0.80 21.99
N LEU A 262 3.81 1.92 21.59
CA LEU A 262 4.43 3.24 21.59
C LEU A 262 4.20 3.87 22.97
N ASN A 263 5.26 4.34 23.60
CA ASN A 263 5.19 5.09 24.85
C ASN A 263 6.37 6.07 24.92
N VAL A 264 6.11 7.33 24.60
CA VAL A 264 7.09 8.39 24.45
C VAL A 264 6.55 9.64 25.13
N ASP A 265 7.38 10.25 25.95
CA ASP A 265 7.08 11.49 26.69
C ASP A 265 8.01 12.65 26.32
N TYR A 266 9.09 12.37 25.56
CA TYR A 266 10.03 13.40 25.08
C TYR A 266 10.63 12.96 23.71
N PRO A 267 10.78 13.85 22.73
CA PRO A 267 10.51 15.30 22.69
C PRO A 267 9.05 15.67 22.39
N PHE A 268 8.16 14.73 22.36
CA PHE A 268 6.70 14.87 22.19
C PHE A 268 6.01 13.72 22.93
N ASN A 269 4.75 13.93 23.28
CA ASN A 269 3.94 12.89 23.91
C ASN A 269 3.28 12.04 22.81
N LEU A 270 3.58 10.74 22.81
CA LEU A 270 3.02 9.79 21.88
C LEU A 270 2.83 8.45 22.57
N THR A 271 1.62 8.01 22.66
CA THR A 271 1.26 6.68 23.10
C THR A 271 0.48 5.95 22.02
N GLY A 272 0.39 4.64 22.10
CA GLY A 272 -0.36 3.88 21.11
C GLY A 272 0.05 2.44 21.00
N ILE A 273 -0.72 1.67 20.24
CA ILE A 273 -0.39 0.29 19.90
C ILE A 273 -0.64 0.11 18.42
N LEU A 274 0.42 -0.23 17.69
CA LEU A 274 0.36 -0.58 16.28
C LEU A 274 0.43 -2.09 16.12
N TYR A 275 -0.47 -2.66 15.36
CA TYR A 275 -0.55 -4.09 15.08
C TYR A 275 -0.21 -4.37 13.63
N PHE A 276 0.55 -5.43 13.39
CA PHE A 276 0.79 -5.98 12.05
C PHE A 276 -0.28 -7.01 11.73
N PRO A 277 -1.26 -6.69 10.87
CA PRO A 277 -2.29 -7.64 10.49
C PRO A 277 -1.77 -8.65 9.46
N ARG A 278 -2.49 -9.75 9.27
CA ARG A 278 -2.29 -10.66 8.13
C ARG A 278 -2.96 -10.07 6.89
N ILE A 279 -2.19 -9.82 5.83
CA ILE A 279 -2.70 -9.24 4.57
C ILE A 279 -2.92 -10.37 3.57
N LYS A 280 -4.18 -10.73 3.31
CA LYS A 280 -4.52 -11.90 2.49
C LYS A 280 -4.56 -11.71 0.98
N SER A 281 -4.84 -10.54 0.38
CA SER A 281 -4.85 -10.38 -1.08
C SER A 281 -5.21 -9.01 -1.65
N ASN A 282 -5.64 -8.03 -0.87
CA ASN A 282 -6.02 -6.73 -1.43
C ASN A 282 -5.57 -5.58 -0.52
N ILE A 283 -4.48 -4.93 -0.92
CA ILE A 283 -3.84 -3.83 -0.18
C ILE A 283 -4.81 -2.66 0.04
N GLU A 284 -5.66 -2.35 -0.94
CA GLU A 284 -6.56 -1.20 -0.88
C GLU A 284 -7.66 -1.33 0.18
N LEU A 285 -8.14 -2.55 0.46
CA LEU A 285 -9.18 -2.80 1.45
C LEU A 285 -8.69 -2.72 2.91
N GLN A 286 -7.39 -2.64 3.12
CA GLN A 286 -6.78 -2.67 4.46
C GLN A 286 -6.20 -1.32 4.91
N ARG A 287 -6.25 -0.30 4.06
CA ARG A 287 -5.82 1.06 4.41
C ARG A 287 -6.76 1.68 5.46
N ASN A 288 -6.22 2.65 6.22
CA ASN A 288 -6.97 3.48 7.16
C ASN A 288 -7.64 2.71 8.32
N LYS A 289 -6.91 1.79 8.94
CA LYS A 289 -7.34 1.07 10.16
C LYS A 289 -6.67 1.58 11.43
N ILE A 290 -5.79 2.57 11.34
CA ILE A 290 -5.21 3.24 12.51
C ILE A 290 -6.18 4.32 12.96
N GLN A 291 -6.54 4.28 14.23
CA GLN A 291 -7.40 5.28 14.86
C GLN A 291 -6.54 6.32 15.60
N LEU A 292 -6.71 7.58 15.25
CA LEU A 292 -6.03 8.69 15.92
C LEU A 292 -6.86 9.22 17.05
N TYR A 293 -6.22 9.39 18.21
CA TYR A 293 -6.76 9.99 19.40
C TYR A 293 -5.91 11.22 19.80
N CYS A 294 -6.53 12.13 20.52
CA CYS A 294 -5.88 13.21 21.22
C CYS A 294 -6.44 13.25 22.65
N ASN A 295 -5.61 12.93 23.64
CA ASN A 295 -6.04 12.76 25.01
C ASN A 295 -7.24 11.80 25.16
N GLN A 296 -7.13 10.62 24.54
CA GLN A 296 -8.15 9.56 24.53
C GLN A 296 -9.49 9.93 23.86
N VAL A 297 -9.56 11.07 23.17
CA VAL A 297 -10.69 11.47 22.34
C VAL A 297 -10.44 11.13 20.89
N PHE A 298 -11.36 10.42 20.28
CA PHE A 298 -11.23 10.05 18.85
C PHE A 298 -11.23 11.29 17.95
N VAL A 299 -10.25 11.36 17.07
CA VAL A 299 -10.06 12.43 16.08
C VAL A 299 -10.48 11.97 14.70
N THR A 300 -9.79 10.96 14.16
CA THR A 300 -9.98 10.46 12.81
C THR A 300 -9.34 9.08 12.64
N ASP A 301 -9.76 8.35 11.63
CA ASP A 301 -9.09 7.14 11.12
C ASP A 301 -8.28 7.41 9.85
N GLN A 302 -8.30 8.64 9.35
CA GLN A 302 -7.47 9.10 8.23
C GLN A 302 -6.17 9.69 8.76
N VAL A 303 -5.14 8.85 8.88
CA VAL A 303 -3.84 9.22 9.47
C VAL A 303 -2.79 9.62 8.43
N GLU A 304 -3.22 9.95 7.21
CA GLU A 304 -2.34 10.43 6.15
C GLU A 304 -1.55 11.67 6.60
N GLY A 305 -0.24 11.62 6.36
CA GLY A 305 0.69 12.69 6.79
C GLY A 305 1.24 12.55 8.21
N ILE A 306 0.57 11.83 9.13
CA ILE A 306 1.12 11.50 10.46
C ILE A 306 1.93 10.21 10.38
N VAL A 307 1.37 9.21 9.73
CA VAL A 307 1.99 7.92 9.52
C VAL A 307 2.43 7.83 8.07
N PRO A 308 3.64 7.38 7.78
CA PRO A 308 4.06 7.13 6.40
C PRO A 308 3.08 6.21 5.68
N GLU A 309 2.94 6.39 4.37
CA GLU A 309 1.94 5.67 3.58
C GLU A 309 2.03 4.15 3.72
N PHE A 310 3.23 3.57 3.74
CA PHE A 310 3.42 2.13 3.91
C PHE A 310 2.97 1.62 5.30
N LEU A 311 2.95 2.48 6.31
CA LEU A 311 2.47 2.13 7.65
C LEU A 311 0.94 2.32 7.80
N THR A 312 0.24 2.90 6.82
CA THR A 312 -1.23 2.96 6.82
C THR A 312 -1.89 1.58 6.67
N LEU A 313 -1.09 0.58 6.28
CA LEU A 313 -1.51 -0.83 6.25
C LEU A 313 -1.57 -1.47 7.65
N LEU A 314 -0.99 -0.85 8.67
CA LEU A 314 -1.07 -1.31 10.04
C LEU A 314 -2.46 -1.00 10.63
N HIS A 315 -2.81 -1.76 11.65
CA HIS A 315 -3.98 -1.53 12.48
C HIS A 315 -3.55 -0.90 13.82
N GLY A 316 -4.48 -0.32 14.56
CA GLY A 316 -4.20 0.09 15.94
C GLY A 316 -4.65 1.48 16.30
N VAL A 317 -3.97 2.03 17.29
CA VAL A 317 -4.29 3.30 17.91
C VAL A 317 -3.03 4.14 18.06
N ILE A 318 -3.14 5.42 17.76
CA ILE A 318 -2.14 6.46 18.07
C ILE A 318 -2.84 7.54 18.88
N ASP A 319 -2.25 7.92 20.00
CA ASP A 319 -2.75 9.00 20.87
C ASP A 319 -1.62 10.00 21.14
N SER A 320 -1.84 11.25 20.75
CA SER A 320 -0.85 12.32 20.96
C SER A 320 -1.52 13.70 21.06
N PRO A 321 -1.28 14.44 22.14
CA PRO A 321 -1.71 15.83 22.27
C PRO A 321 -0.89 16.80 21.40
N ASP A 322 0.30 16.39 20.95
CA ASP A 322 1.23 17.25 20.21
C ASP A 322 0.97 17.26 18.69
N ILE A 323 -0.02 16.51 18.23
CA ILE A 323 -0.45 16.54 16.82
C ILE A 323 -1.35 17.77 16.62
N PRO A 324 -0.94 18.71 15.75
CA PRO A 324 -1.72 19.91 15.51
C PRO A 324 -3.01 19.58 14.77
N LEU A 325 -4.14 19.81 15.42
CA LEU A 325 -5.47 19.63 14.88
C LEU A 325 -6.03 20.96 14.42
N ASN A 326 -6.87 20.96 13.39
CA ASN A 326 -7.69 22.11 13.06
C ASN A 326 -8.78 22.33 14.13
N VAL A 327 -9.53 23.43 14.02
CA VAL A 327 -10.58 23.77 14.97
C VAL A 327 -11.65 22.68 15.12
N SER A 328 -12.00 22.02 14.02
CA SER A 328 -12.97 20.92 14.03
C SER A 328 -12.36 19.57 14.42
N ARG A 329 -11.05 19.51 14.68
CA ARG A 329 -10.30 18.25 14.93
C ARG A 329 -10.55 17.14 13.88
N SER A 330 -11.04 17.53 12.70
CA SER A 330 -11.36 16.57 11.62
C SER A 330 -10.23 16.45 10.59
N TYR A 331 -9.32 17.41 10.56
CA TYR A 331 -8.21 17.47 9.62
C TYR A 331 -6.91 17.80 10.33
N LEU A 332 -5.84 17.23 9.82
CA LEU A 332 -4.48 17.43 10.30
C LEU A 332 -3.84 18.63 9.61
N GLN A 333 -3.14 19.44 10.36
CA GLN A 333 -2.30 20.48 9.79
C GLN A 333 -0.90 19.91 9.56
N SER A 334 -0.39 20.03 8.33
CA SER A 334 1.00 19.63 8.03
C SER A 334 1.97 20.57 8.76
N ASP A 335 2.63 20.04 9.79
CA ASP A 335 3.56 20.76 10.64
C ASP A 335 4.89 19.99 10.78
N ALA A 336 5.92 20.72 11.22
CA ALA A 336 7.25 20.17 11.54
C ALA A 336 7.18 19.06 12.61
N ASN A 337 6.25 19.15 13.57
CA ASN A 337 6.06 18.13 14.61
C ASN A 337 5.50 16.84 14.05
N VAL A 338 4.53 16.90 13.14
CA VAL A 338 3.98 15.74 12.45
C VAL A 338 5.08 14.95 11.74
N LYS A 339 5.99 15.64 11.04
CA LYS A 339 7.15 15.01 10.38
C LYS A 339 8.10 14.33 11.37
N LYS A 340 8.30 14.92 12.56
CA LYS A 340 9.14 14.29 13.61
C LYS A 340 8.46 13.05 14.18
N ILE A 341 7.16 13.09 14.44
CA ILE A 341 6.35 11.96 14.91
C ILE A 341 6.41 10.83 13.87
N SER A 342 6.17 11.15 12.59
CA SER A 342 6.22 10.20 11.48
C SER A 342 7.59 9.50 11.40
N LYS A 343 8.69 10.24 11.44
CA LYS A 343 10.05 9.68 11.46
C LYS A 343 10.32 8.79 12.67
N TYR A 344 9.80 9.19 13.83
CA TYR A 344 9.94 8.41 15.06
C TYR A 344 9.19 7.07 14.97
N ILE A 345 7.94 7.09 14.51
CA ILE A 345 7.15 5.87 14.28
C ILE A 345 7.87 4.95 13.31
N THR A 346 8.35 5.47 12.17
CA THR A 346 9.14 4.72 11.18
C THR A 346 10.34 4.04 11.83
N LYS A 347 11.10 4.79 12.63
CA LYS A 347 12.25 4.25 13.36
C LYS A 347 11.84 3.13 14.31
N LYS A 348 10.81 3.33 15.13
CA LYS A 348 10.35 2.33 16.11
C LYS A 348 9.84 1.06 15.44
N VAL A 349 9.16 1.19 14.30
CA VAL A 349 8.74 0.05 13.48
C VAL A 349 9.96 -0.73 12.98
N ALA A 350 10.97 -0.06 12.40
CA ALA A 350 12.18 -0.71 11.94
C ALA A 350 12.97 -1.37 13.08
N ASP A 351 13.12 -0.68 14.22
CA ASP A 351 13.81 -1.20 15.40
C ASP A 351 13.11 -2.48 15.94
N ARG A 352 11.77 -2.51 15.96
CA ARG A 352 11.01 -3.69 16.40
C ARG A 352 11.13 -4.85 15.42
N LEU A 353 11.05 -4.61 14.12
CA LEU A 353 11.26 -5.63 13.10
C LEU A 353 12.66 -6.25 13.22
N ALA A 354 13.69 -5.40 13.36
CA ALA A 354 15.06 -5.85 13.57
C ALA A 354 15.23 -6.68 14.88
N ALA A 355 14.53 -6.28 15.95
CA ALA A 355 14.54 -7.01 17.21
C ALA A 355 13.92 -8.41 17.05
N ILE A 356 12.73 -8.52 16.45
CA ILE A 356 12.06 -9.81 16.20
C ILE A 356 12.93 -10.71 15.33
N PHE A 357 13.54 -10.17 14.28
CA PHE A 357 14.48 -10.91 13.43
C PHE A 357 15.66 -11.50 14.23
N LYS A 358 16.25 -10.70 15.13
CA LYS A 358 17.38 -11.14 15.96
C LYS A 358 16.98 -12.11 17.07
N GLU A 359 15.82 -11.89 17.70
CA GLU A 359 15.33 -12.72 18.82
C GLU A 359 14.92 -14.11 18.35
N ASN A 360 14.23 -14.23 17.24
CA ASN A 360 13.75 -15.50 16.70
C ASN A 360 13.64 -15.46 15.17
N ARG A 361 14.77 -15.68 14.50
CA ARG A 361 14.85 -15.69 13.04
C ARG A 361 13.87 -16.66 12.40
N LYS A 362 13.69 -17.87 12.96
CA LYS A 362 12.80 -18.88 12.39
C LYS A 362 11.33 -18.41 12.40
N ASP A 363 10.86 -17.86 13.50
CA ASP A 363 9.51 -17.30 13.61
C ASP A 363 9.31 -16.12 12.66
N TYR A 364 10.37 -15.30 12.46
CA TYR A 364 10.36 -14.21 11.49
C TYR A 364 10.24 -14.72 10.03
N GLU A 365 10.99 -15.76 9.68
CA GLU A 365 10.92 -16.40 8.37
C GLU A 365 9.53 -17.01 8.09
N GLU A 366 8.92 -17.65 9.09
CA GLU A 366 7.55 -18.19 8.99
C GLU A 366 6.49 -17.09 8.74
N LYS A 367 6.75 -15.86 9.20
CA LYS A 367 5.89 -14.68 9.01
C LYS A 367 6.26 -13.83 7.79
N TRP A 368 7.35 -14.16 7.11
CA TRP A 368 7.91 -13.31 6.05
C TRP A 368 6.92 -13.02 4.92
N ASP A 369 6.16 -13.99 4.47
CA ASP A 369 5.21 -13.81 3.37
C ASP A 369 4.10 -12.79 3.71
N ASP A 370 3.72 -12.66 4.99
CA ASP A 370 2.81 -11.64 5.50
C ASP A 370 3.52 -10.28 5.74
N LEU A 371 4.82 -10.29 6.09
CA LEU A 371 5.60 -9.09 6.41
C LEU A 371 6.20 -8.42 5.19
N LYS A 372 6.55 -9.20 4.18
CA LYS A 372 7.25 -8.75 2.97
C LYS A 372 6.61 -7.51 2.34
N ILE A 373 5.29 -7.42 2.30
CA ILE A 373 4.56 -6.31 1.71
C ILE A 373 4.82 -4.97 2.42
N PHE A 374 4.81 -4.97 3.77
CA PHE A 374 5.10 -3.79 4.58
C PHE A 374 6.54 -3.32 4.41
N ILE A 375 7.48 -4.30 4.43
CA ILE A 375 8.91 -4.02 4.35
C ILE A 375 9.26 -3.52 2.96
N HIS A 376 8.82 -4.20 1.90
CA HIS A 376 9.07 -3.79 0.53
C HIS A 376 8.47 -2.42 0.22
N TYR A 377 7.22 -2.17 0.63
CA TYR A 377 6.60 -0.87 0.42
C TYR A 377 7.35 0.25 1.17
N GLY A 378 7.77 0.00 2.40
CA GLY A 378 8.59 0.92 3.17
C GLY A 378 9.93 1.21 2.51
N MET A 379 10.64 0.19 2.04
CA MET A 379 11.93 0.32 1.36
C MET A 379 11.82 1.08 0.02
N LEU A 380 10.72 0.88 -0.70
CA LEU A 380 10.45 1.57 -1.97
C LEU A 380 10.07 3.04 -1.77
N SER A 381 9.41 3.37 -0.66
CA SER A 381 8.86 4.70 -0.42
C SER A 381 9.76 5.62 0.40
N GLN A 382 10.72 5.07 1.17
CA GLN A 382 11.57 5.84 2.09
C GLN A 382 13.00 5.29 2.17
N ASP A 383 13.97 6.08 1.72
CA ASP A 383 15.41 5.73 1.81
C ASP A 383 15.87 5.49 3.26
N ASP A 384 15.41 6.32 4.22
CA ASP A 384 15.73 6.16 5.64
C ASP A 384 15.25 4.79 6.19
N PHE A 385 14.12 4.26 5.67
CA PHE A 385 13.63 2.95 6.05
C PHE A 385 14.40 1.83 5.35
N TYR A 386 14.77 2.00 4.07
CA TYR A 386 15.63 1.08 3.35
C TYR A 386 16.93 0.82 4.11
N ASP A 387 17.63 1.90 4.53
CA ASP A 387 18.90 1.80 5.23
C ASP A 387 18.81 1.02 6.55
N ARG A 388 17.64 1.00 7.17
CA ARG A 388 17.38 0.22 8.40
C ARG A 388 16.91 -1.21 8.10
N ALA A 389 16.12 -1.38 7.03
CA ALA A 389 15.46 -2.64 6.74
C ALA A 389 16.35 -3.63 5.97
N LYS A 390 17.37 -3.17 5.24
CA LYS A 390 18.26 -4.02 4.43
C LYS A 390 18.93 -5.16 5.19
N ASP A 391 19.13 -5.01 6.51
CA ASP A 391 19.79 -6.01 7.35
C ASP A 391 18.83 -7.12 7.84
N PHE A 392 17.52 -6.92 7.74
CA PHE A 392 16.51 -7.91 8.14
C PHE A 392 15.46 -8.19 7.03
N ALA A 393 15.54 -7.51 5.89
CA ALA A 393 14.75 -7.86 4.72
C ALA A 393 15.28 -9.17 4.13
N LEU A 394 14.37 -10.08 3.75
CA LEU A 394 14.71 -11.41 3.30
C LEU A 394 14.44 -11.60 1.82
N LEU A 395 15.25 -12.45 1.21
CA LEU A 395 15.01 -13.08 -0.08
C LEU A 395 14.61 -14.53 0.17
N LYS A 396 13.62 -15.01 -0.58
CA LYS A 396 13.16 -16.41 -0.53
C LYS A 396 13.53 -17.10 -1.82
N ASP A 397 14.14 -18.28 -1.75
CA ASP A 397 14.42 -19.08 -2.93
C ASP A 397 13.24 -20.02 -3.29
N VAL A 398 13.32 -20.64 -4.46
CA VAL A 398 12.31 -21.60 -4.94
C VAL A 398 12.18 -22.87 -4.09
N ASP A 399 13.17 -23.15 -3.24
CA ASP A 399 13.16 -24.28 -2.29
C ASP A 399 12.60 -23.88 -0.93
N GLY A 400 12.19 -22.60 -0.77
CA GLY A 400 11.58 -22.06 0.46
C GLY A 400 12.59 -21.69 1.54
N LYS A 401 13.86 -21.52 1.21
CA LYS A 401 14.88 -21.02 2.14
C LYS A 401 14.94 -19.49 2.11
N TYR A 402 15.26 -18.91 3.25
CA TYR A 402 15.32 -17.47 3.43
C TYR A 402 16.75 -16.99 3.66
N PHE A 403 17.09 -15.85 3.09
CA PHE A 403 18.42 -15.25 3.15
C PHE A 403 18.30 -13.74 3.34
N THR A 404 19.21 -13.15 4.11
CA THR A 404 19.46 -11.70 4.01
C THR A 404 20.19 -11.41 2.70
N TYR A 405 20.26 -10.15 2.30
CA TYR A 405 20.97 -9.77 1.07
C TYR A 405 22.46 -10.18 1.13
N GLU A 406 23.13 -10.02 2.26
CA GLU A 406 24.53 -10.40 2.45
C GLU A 406 24.72 -11.93 2.39
N GLU A 407 23.85 -12.69 3.02
CA GLU A 407 23.90 -14.16 2.97
C GLU A 407 23.72 -14.67 1.54
N TYR A 408 22.75 -14.08 0.81
CA TYR A 408 22.50 -14.50 -0.58
C TYR A 408 23.64 -14.10 -1.50
N GLN A 409 24.22 -12.90 -1.36
CA GLN A 409 25.41 -12.51 -2.10
C GLN A 409 26.57 -13.50 -1.87
N THR A 410 26.79 -13.87 -0.63
CA THR A 410 27.83 -14.83 -0.27
C THR A 410 27.57 -16.21 -0.92
N LEU A 411 26.32 -16.68 -0.91
CA LEU A 411 25.92 -17.94 -1.48
C LEU A 411 26.19 -18.02 -2.98
N ILE A 412 25.84 -16.97 -3.73
CA ILE A 412 25.88 -16.99 -5.19
C ILE A 412 27.21 -16.52 -5.79
N LYS A 413 28.08 -15.92 -5.03
CA LYS A 413 29.30 -15.20 -5.48
C LYS A 413 30.16 -16.04 -6.44
N ASP A 414 30.43 -17.28 -6.11
CA ASP A 414 31.35 -18.12 -6.87
C ASP A 414 30.71 -18.65 -8.15
N ASN A 415 29.41 -18.92 -8.14
CA ASN A 415 28.71 -19.55 -9.26
C ASN A 415 27.95 -18.57 -10.16
N GLN A 416 27.52 -17.42 -9.63
CA GLN A 416 26.63 -16.49 -10.33
C GLN A 416 27.27 -15.12 -10.56
N THR A 417 28.58 -15.05 -10.63
CA THR A 417 29.32 -13.87 -11.11
C THR A 417 29.57 -13.96 -12.60
N ASP A 418 29.16 -12.94 -13.37
CA ASP A 418 29.40 -12.87 -14.79
C ASP A 418 30.84 -12.41 -15.12
N LYS A 419 31.23 -12.46 -16.41
CA LYS A 419 32.56 -12.07 -16.88
C LYS A 419 32.91 -10.58 -16.64
N GLU A 420 31.90 -9.74 -16.39
CA GLU A 420 32.05 -8.32 -16.08
C GLU A 420 32.18 -8.08 -14.57
N GLY A 421 32.03 -9.13 -13.76
CA GLY A 421 32.10 -9.09 -12.31
C GLY A 421 30.78 -8.67 -11.65
N ASN A 422 29.65 -8.77 -12.35
CA ASN A 422 28.34 -8.52 -11.75
C ASN A 422 27.81 -9.80 -11.13
N LEU A 423 27.20 -9.71 -9.96
CA LEU A 423 26.44 -10.78 -9.35
C LEU A 423 25.06 -10.87 -10.01
N VAL A 424 24.73 -12.04 -10.56
CA VAL A 424 23.47 -12.27 -11.24
C VAL A 424 22.50 -13.02 -10.31
N TYR A 425 21.47 -12.33 -9.87
CA TYR A 425 20.38 -12.90 -9.08
C TYR A 425 19.36 -13.50 -10.04
N LEU A 426 19.35 -14.83 -10.14
CA LEU A 426 18.33 -15.51 -10.91
C LEU A 426 17.03 -15.59 -10.12
N TYR A 427 15.90 -15.40 -10.78
CA TYR A 427 14.60 -15.48 -10.14
C TYR A 427 13.51 -16.07 -11.03
N ALA A 428 12.46 -16.58 -10.41
CA ALA A 428 11.23 -17.02 -11.01
C ALA A 428 10.05 -16.28 -10.38
N ASN A 429 9.01 -16.00 -11.15
CA ASN A 429 7.76 -15.43 -10.66
C ASN A 429 6.69 -16.50 -10.45
N ASP A 430 6.77 -17.61 -11.18
CA ASP A 430 5.86 -18.75 -11.09
C ASP A 430 6.68 -20.06 -11.05
N LYS A 431 6.76 -20.64 -9.86
CA LYS A 431 7.52 -21.85 -9.62
C LYS A 431 7.05 -23.04 -10.49
N GLU A 432 5.74 -23.16 -10.72
CA GLU A 432 5.14 -24.23 -11.48
C GLU A 432 5.30 -24.00 -12.99
N GLY A 433 4.95 -22.79 -13.45
CA GLY A 433 5.03 -22.42 -14.86
C GLY A 433 6.46 -22.35 -15.41
N GLU A 434 7.42 -21.95 -14.55
CA GLU A 434 8.84 -21.81 -14.92
C GLU A 434 9.70 -23.02 -14.49
N TYR A 435 9.08 -24.14 -14.09
CA TYR A 435 9.73 -25.29 -13.48
C TYR A 435 10.94 -25.81 -14.29
N SER A 436 10.83 -25.97 -15.61
CA SER A 436 11.91 -26.50 -16.45
C SER A 436 13.14 -25.57 -16.48
N TYR A 437 12.93 -24.26 -16.47
CA TYR A 437 14.01 -23.26 -16.43
C TYR A 437 14.68 -23.23 -15.06
N ILE A 438 13.88 -23.37 -13.99
CA ILE A 438 14.38 -23.49 -12.61
C ILE A 438 15.27 -24.71 -12.47
N GLU A 439 14.83 -25.89 -12.95
CA GLU A 439 15.59 -27.11 -12.85
C GLU A 439 16.88 -27.09 -13.72
N ALA A 440 16.82 -26.45 -14.89
CA ALA A 440 18.01 -26.25 -15.73
C ALA A 440 19.04 -25.33 -15.00
N ALA A 441 18.61 -24.28 -14.33
CA ALA A 441 19.47 -23.41 -13.54
C ALA A 441 20.05 -24.14 -12.32
N LYS A 442 19.24 -24.91 -11.59
CA LYS A 442 19.69 -25.73 -10.45
C LYS A 442 20.68 -26.81 -10.87
N ALA A 443 20.53 -27.46 -12.04
CA ALA A 443 21.47 -28.43 -12.59
C ALA A 443 22.86 -27.84 -12.86
N LYS A 444 22.96 -26.51 -13.09
CA LYS A 444 24.21 -25.75 -13.18
C LYS A 444 24.76 -25.29 -11.82
N GLY A 445 24.09 -25.65 -10.73
CA GLY A 445 24.45 -25.22 -9.37
C GLY A 445 24.08 -23.77 -9.07
N TYR A 446 23.12 -23.19 -9.81
CA TYR A 446 22.63 -21.84 -9.57
C TYR A 446 21.50 -21.83 -8.55
N SER A 447 21.47 -20.80 -7.71
CA SER A 447 20.36 -20.51 -6.82
C SER A 447 19.35 -19.63 -7.54
N VAL A 448 18.06 -19.92 -7.34
CA VAL A 448 16.95 -19.19 -7.98
C VAL A 448 16.03 -18.66 -6.90
N LEU A 449 15.77 -17.35 -6.91
CA LEU A 449 14.81 -16.70 -6.02
C LEU A 449 13.38 -16.89 -6.50
N LEU A 450 12.43 -16.87 -5.58
CA LEU A 450 11.00 -16.80 -5.87
C LEU A 450 10.51 -15.35 -5.60
N LEU A 451 10.15 -14.65 -6.68
CA LEU A 451 9.67 -13.28 -6.66
C LEU A 451 8.23 -13.24 -7.19
N ASP A 452 7.29 -13.72 -6.39
CA ASP A 452 5.87 -13.89 -6.73
C ASP A 452 4.96 -12.77 -6.19
N GLY A 453 5.54 -11.77 -5.52
CA GLY A 453 4.83 -10.66 -4.88
C GLY A 453 4.59 -9.47 -5.80
N GLN A 454 3.53 -8.71 -5.50
CA GLN A 454 3.15 -7.53 -6.29
C GLN A 454 4.22 -6.42 -6.33
N LEU A 455 5.05 -6.30 -5.27
CA LEU A 455 6.10 -5.29 -5.16
C LEU A 455 7.48 -5.81 -5.57
N ASP A 456 7.61 -7.08 -5.98
CA ASP A 456 8.91 -7.67 -6.25
C ASP A 456 9.58 -7.04 -7.49
N ASN A 457 8.84 -6.69 -8.54
CA ASN A 457 9.42 -6.02 -9.71
C ASN A 457 9.96 -4.60 -9.41
N PRO A 458 9.21 -3.70 -8.72
CA PRO A 458 9.79 -2.45 -8.24
C PRO A 458 11.00 -2.67 -7.32
N MET A 459 10.94 -3.69 -6.44
CA MET A 459 12.05 -4.04 -5.55
C MET A 459 13.30 -4.44 -6.32
N VAL A 460 13.17 -5.29 -7.35
CA VAL A 460 14.28 -5.67 -8.23
C VAL A 460 14.94 -4.42 -8.83
N SER A 461 14.17 -3.49 -9.38
CA SER A 461 14.70 -2.27 -9.98
C SER A 461 15.43 -1.38 -8.98
N MET A 462 14.90 -1.29 -7.75
CA MET A 462 15.53 -0.53 -6.67
C MET A 462 16.82 -1.23 -6.18
N LEU A 463 16.80 -2.56 -6.01
CA LEU A 463 17.96 -3.31 -5.54
C LEU A 463 19.11 -3.28 -6.55
N GLU A 464 18.86 -3.32 -7.85
CA GLU A 464 19.89 -3.11 -8.88
C GLU A 464 20.59 -1.73 -8.80
N GLN A 465 19.85 -0.71 -8.32
CA GLN A 465 20.43 0.62 -8.10
C GLN A 465 21.19 0.74 -6.78
N LYS A 466 20.74 0.04 -5.73
CA LYS A 466 21.30 0.14 -4.38
C LYS A 466 22.46 -0.84 -4.12
N LEU A 467 22.44 -2.01 -4.76
CA LEU A 467 23.47 -3.03 -4.62
C LEU A 467 24.51 -2.88 -5.75
N GLU A 468 25.75 -2.70 -5.37
CA GLU A 468 26.83 -2.56 -6.34
C GLU A 468 27.00 -3.83 -7.19
N LYS A 469 27.22 -3.66 -8.50
CA LYS A 469 27.47 -4.74 -9.44
C LYS A 469 26.47 -5.91 -9.34
N THR A 470 25.20 -5.58 -9.16
CA THR A 470 24.12 -6.56 -9.04
C THR A 470 23.16 -6.43 -10.21
N ARG A 471 22.80 -7.57 -10.80
CA ARG A 471 21.81 -7.67 -11.86
C ARG A 471 20.83 -8.79 -11.53
N PHE A 472 19.55 -8.55 -11.76
CA PHE A 472 18.51 -9.56 -11.67
C PHE A 472 18.15 -10.08 -13.07
N SER A 473 17.96 -11.39 -13.22
CA SER A 473 17.52 -12.00 -14.46
C SER A 473 16.53 -13.12 -14.17
N ARG A 474 15.38 -13.10 -14.85
CA ARG A 474 14.41 -14.20 -14.73
C ARG A 474 14.98 -15.44 -15.42
N VAL A 475 14.66 -16.63 -14.89
CA VAL A 475 15.23 -17.90 -15.37
C VAL A 475 14.89 -18.22 -16.82
N ASP A 476 13.80 -17.65 -17.37
CA ASP A 476 13.37 -17.80 -18.76
C ASP A 476 13.78 -16.63 -19.66
N ALA A 477 14.58 -15.68 -19.14
CA ALA A 477 15.00 -14.48 -19.89
C ALA A 477 15.96 -14.84 -21.05
N ASP A 478 16.73 -15.87 -20.87
CA ASP A 478 17.62 -16.45 -21.89
C ASP A 478 17.86 -17.94 -21.57
N ILE A 479 18.58 -18.61 -22.42
CA ILE A 479 19.05 -19.97 -22.14
C ILE A 479 19.98 -20.00 -20.93
N VAL A 480 19.97 -21.09 -20.17
CA VAL A 480 20.68 -21.21 -18.90
C VAL A 480 22.16 -20.82 -18.97
N ASP A 481 22.84 -21.17 -20.08
CA ASP A 481 24.26 -20.89 -20.31
C ASP A 481 24.55 -19.41 -20.60
N ARG A 482 23.52 -18.60 -20.89
CA ARG A 482 23.61 -17.15 -21.13
C ARG A 482 23.04 -16.30 -20.01
N LEU A 483 22.29 -16.86 -19.09
CA LEU A 483 21.76 -16.14 -17.92
C LEU A 483 22.91 -15.54 -17.12
N ILE A 484 24.01 -16.30 -16.99
CA ILE A 484 25.26 -15.85 -16.36
C ILE A 484 26.39 -16.02 -17.38
N GLN A 485 26.79 -14.90 -18.00
CA GLN A 485 27.83 -14.89 -19.04
C GLN A 485 29.20 -15.06 -18.41
N LYS A 486 29.71 -16.29 -18.33
CA LYS A 486 31.05 -16.61 -17.82
C LYS A 486 32.11 -16.55 -18.92
N ASP A 487 31.78 -17.06 -20.10
CA ASP A 487 32.68 -17.16 -21.24
C ASP A 487 32.10 -16.47 -22.48
N ASP A 488 32.91 -16.35 -23.52
CA ASP A 488 32.43 -15.90 -24.82
C ASP A 488 31.47 -16.93 -25.42
N LYS A 489 30.52 -16.45 -26.22
CA LYS A 489 29.48 -17.30 -26.83
C LYS A 489 30.12 -18.37 -27.67
N LYS A 490 29.76 -19.65 -27.46
CA LYS A 490 29.94 -20.69 -28.49
C LYS A 490 28.99 -20.39 -29.65
N GLU A 491 29.57 -20.01 -30.78
CA GLU A 491 28.77 -19.85 -31.99
C GLU A 491 28.45 -21.21 -32.57
N SER A 492 27.25 -21.34 -33.16
CA SER A 492 26.91 -22.55 -33.94
C SER A 492 27.87 -22.71 -35.12
N GLU A 493 28.37 -23.91 -35.35
CA GLU A 493 29.26 -24.27 -36.46
C GLU A 493 28.57 -24.29 -37.84
N LEU A 494 27.23 -24.13 -37.86
CA LEU A 494 26.46 -24.12 -39.10
C LEU A 494 26.85 -22.92 -39.98
N ALA A 495 26.91 -23.13 -41.28
CA ALA A 495 27.08 -22.06 -42.26
C ALA A 495 25.90 -21.07 -42.17
N LYS A 496 26.13 -19.82 -42.58
CA LYS A 496 25.09 -18.78 -42.54
C LYS A 496 23.83 -19.21 -43.31
N ASP A 497 23.98 -19.76 -44.51
CA ASP A 497 22.84 -20.22 -45.32
C ASP A 497 22.04 -21.34 -44.61
N GLU A 498 22.71 -22.22 -43.88
CA GLU A 498 22.07 -23.29 -43.08
C GLU A 498 21.29 -22.74 -41.91
N LYS A 499 21.84 -21.73 -41.19
CA LYS A 499 21.14 -21.03 -40.12
C LYS A 499 19.89 -20.31 -40.64
N ASP A 500 20.03 -19.52 -41.72
CA ASP A 500 18.92 -18.79 -42.34
C ASP A 500 17.81 -19.74 -42.81
N ASN A 501 18.16 -20.88 -43.40
CA ASN A 501 17.20 -21.90 -43.84
C ASN A 501 16.48 -22.55 -42.66
N LEU A 502 17.20 -22.87 -41.61
CA LEU A 502 16.63 -23.48 -40.40
C LEU A 502 15.70 -22.50 -39.70
N GLU A 503 16.11 -21.24 -39.53
CA GLU A 503 15.27 -20.19 -38.98
C GLU A 503 13.97 -20.01 -39.78
N GLN A 504 14.07 -19.95 -41.10
CA GLN A 504 12.91 -19.82 -41.98
C GLN A 504 11.97 -21.03 -41.91
N THR A 505 12.53 -22.25 -41.77
CA THR A 505 11.77 -23.47 -41.58
C THR A 505 10.83 -23.36 -40.38
N PHE A 506 11.36 -22.99 -39.24
CA PHE A 506 10.54 -22.84 -38.00
C PHE A 506 9.68 -21.60 -38.02
N ARG A 507 10.20 -20.45 -38.45
CA ARG A 507 9.46 -19.18 -38.53
C ARG A 507 8.20 -19.30 -39.38
N SER A 508 8.26 -20.03 -40.49
CA SER A 508 7.10 -20.19 -41.40
C SER A 508 5.93 -20.97 -40.79
N GLN A 509 6.18 -21.76 -39.75
CA GLN A 509 5.17 -22.59 -39.07
C GLN A 509 4.72 -22.10 -37.71
N LEU A 510 5.28 -20.97 -37.24
CA LEU A 510 4.84 -20.35 -35.98
C LEU A 510 3.40 -19.83 -36.09
N PRO A 511 2.57 -20.09 -35.08
CA PRO A 511 1.19 -19.60 -35.07
C PRO A 511 1.17 -18.08 -34.98
N LYS A 512 0.24 -17.45 -35.70
CA LYS A 512 -0.06 -16.00 -35.51
C LYS A 512 -0.88 -15.85 -34.26
N MET A 513 -0.31 -15.26 -33.24
CA MET A 513 -0.97 -14.95 -31.96
C MET A 513 -1.22 -13.46 -31.86
N GLU A 514 -2.37 -13.09 -31.30
CA GLU A 514 -2.69 -11.68 -31.08
C GLU A 514 -1.70 -11.04 -30.11
N LYS A 515 -1.15 -9.89 -30.47
CA LYS A 515 -0.16 -9.14 -29.66
C LYS A 515 1.08 -9.95 -29.25
N THR A 516 1.50 -10.90 -30.09
CA THR A 516 2.70 -11.72 -29.82
C THR A 516 3.56 -11.79 -31.11
N GLU A 517 4.87 -11.58 -30.95
CA GLU A 517 5.86 -11.70 -32.02
C GLU A 517 6.94 -12.69 -31.61
N PHE A 518 7.32 -13.56 -32.54
CA PHE A 518 8.42 -14.53 -32.35
C PHE A 518 9.59 -14.19 -33.25
N TYR A 519 10.76 -14.13 -32.65
CA TYR A 519 12.04 -14.16 -33.37
C TYR A 519 12.59 -15.58 -33.28
N VAL A 520 13.22 -16.07 -34.34
CA VAL A 520 13.85 -17.39 -34.36
C VAL A 520 15.35 -17.19 -34.38
N ASP A 521 16.08 -17.89 -33.53
CA ASP A 521 17.53 -17.81 -33.38
C ASP A 521 18.13 -19.26 -33.30
N VAL A 522 19.27 -19.49 -33.94
CA VAL A 522 19.96 -20.79 -33.94
C VAL A 522 21.20 -20.73 -33.09
N GLN A 523 21.29 -21.61 -32.08
CA GLN A 523 22.37 -21.60 -31.09
C GLN A 523 22.91 -23.02 -30.87
N ALA A 524 24.19 -23.13 -30.47
CA ALA A 524 24.82 -24.37 -30.04
C ALA A 524 24.68 -24.51 -28.51
N LEU A 525 23.83 -25.48 -28.06
CA LEU A 525 23.49 -25.65 -26.64
C LEU A 525 23.91 -27.00 -26.05
N GLY A 526 24.60 -27.83 -26.86
CA GLY A 526 24.89 -29.19 -26.51
C GLY A 526 23.71 -30.14 -26.79
N ASP A 527 24.05 -31.42 -27.01
CA ASP A 527 23.11 -32.47 -27.46
C ASP A 527 22.11 -32.92 -26.38
N GLN A 528 22.39 -32.63 -25.10
CA GLN A 528 21.54 -32.98 -23.95
C GLN A 528 20.49 -31.90 -23.60
N THR A 529 20.60 -30.73 -24.22
CA THR A 529 19.64 -29.62 -24.01
C THR A 529 18.44 -29.81 -24.95
N LEU A 530 17.27 -29.29 -24.58
CA LEU A 530 16.06 -29.35 -25.38
C LEU A 530 16.29 -28.86 -26.83
N PRO A 531 15.60 -29.45 -27.82
CA PRO A 531 15.78 -29.10 -29.24
C PRO A 531 15.31 -27.67 -29.55
N VAL A 532 14.25 -27.23 -28.88
CA VAL A 532 13.65 -25.90 -29.06
C VAL A 532 13.26 -25.34 -27.70
N LEU A 533 13.57 -24.08 -27.48
CA LEU A 533 13.27 -23.34 -26.26
C LEU A 533 12.62 -22.01 -26.63
N ILE A 534 11.73 -21.51 -25.77
CA ILE A 534 11.20 -20.14 -25.88
C ILE A 534 11.75 -19.30 -24.73
N THR A 535 12.36 -18.17 -25.04
CA THR A 535 12.85 -17.21 -24.05
C THR A 535 12.19 -15.84 -24.25
N GLN A 536 12.11 -15.04 -23.21
CA GLN A 536 11.52 -13.69 -23.26
C GLN A 536 12.50 -12.65 -22.76
N SER A 537 12.79 -11.63 -23.58
CA SER A 537 13.69 -10.55 -23.18
C SER A 537 13.28 -9.89 -21.87
N GLU A 538 14.18 -9.92 -20.89
CA GLU A 538 14.01 -9.30 -19.57
C GLU A 538 13.67 -7.82 -19.68
N TYR A 539 14.37 -7.09 -20.55
CA TYR A 539 14.18 -5.66 -20.75
C TYR A 539 12.76 -5.32 -21.21
N MET A 540 12.28 -5.97 -22.28
CA MET A 540 10.95 -5.71 -22.84
C MET A 540 9.84 -6.07 -21.85
N ARG A 541 10.00 -7.17 -21.14
CA ARG A 541 9.07 -7.62 -20.11
C ARG A 541 8.97 -6.59 -18.99
N ARG A 542 10.11 -6.13 -18.42
CA ARG A 542 10.12 -5.11 -17.36
C ARG A 542 9.53 -3.78 -17.81
N MET A 543 9.80 -3.34 -19.04
CA MET A 543 9.20 -2.13 -19.59
C MET A 543 7.68 -2.22 -19.68
N LYS A 544 7.16 -3.35 -20.09
CA LYS A 544 5.71 -3.62 -20.12
C LYS A 544 5.09 -3.65 -18.71
N GLU A 545 5.72 -4.29 -17.78
CA GLU A 545 5.24 -4.34 -16.39
C GLU A 545 5.26 -2.94 -15.75
N ALA A 546 6.32 -2.18 -15.92
CA ALA A 546 6.41 -0.80 -15.46
C ALA A 546 5.33 0.11 -16.07
N SER A 547 4.94 -0.15 -17.33
CA SER A 547 3.90 0.62 -18.01
C SER A 547 2.51 0.51 -17.38
N LYS A 548 2.25 -0.52 -16.58
CA LYS A 548 0.98 -0.69 -15.83
C LYS A 548 0.85 0.32 -14.68
N PHE A 549 1.97 0.83 -14.18
CA PHE A 549 2.02 1.70 -13.01
C PHE A 549 2.49 3.14 -13.34
N GLN A 550 3.09 3.37 -14.51
CA GLN A 550 3.65 4.65 -14.90
C GLN A 550 2.98 5.19 -16.17
N ALA A 551 2.18 6.24 -16.04
CA ALA A 551 1.44 6.84 -17.17
C ALA A 551 2.34 7.26 -18.37
N GLY A 552 3.59 7.67 -18.09
CA GLY A 552 4.56 8.02 -19.13
C GLY A 552 5.07 6.83 -19.98
N MET A 553 4.81 5.59 -19.56
CA MET A 553 5.24 4.35 -20.24
C MET A 553 4.09 3.61 -20.94
N ALA A 554 2.90 4.21 -21.07
CA ALA A 554 1.71 3.60 -21.68
C ALA A 554 1.95 3.05 -23.09
N PHE A 555 2.94 3.58 -23.83
CA PHE A 555 3.35 3.09 -25.14
C PHE A 555 3.79 1.61 -25.08
N TYR A 556 4.58 1.22 -24.08
CA TYR A 556 5.05 -0.16 -23.93
C TYR A 556 3.91 -1.15 -23.65
N ALA A 557 2.82 -0.72 -23.01
CA ALA A 557 1.64 -1.56 -22.77
C ALA A 557 0.94 -2.01 -24.07
N GLN A 558 1.11 -1.25 -25.14
CA GLN A 558 0.48 -1.54 -26.45
C GLN A 558 1.39 -2.36 -27.37
N MET A 559 2.69 -2.46 -27.05
CA MET A 559 3.62 -3.27 -27.87
C MET A 559 3.30 -4.76 -27.77
N PRO A 560 3.53 -5.53 -28.85
CA PRO A 560 3.41 -6.99 -28.77
C PRO A 560 4.39 -7.58 -27.76
N ASP A 561 4.07 -8.73 -27.20
CA ASP A 561 5.01 -9.52 -26.43
C ASP A 561 6.00 -10.19 -27.39
N THR A 562 7.28 -9.99 -27.14
CA THR A 562 8.37 -10.51 -27.98
C THR A 562 8.99 -11.73 -27.33
N PHE A 563 9.06 -12.82 -28.05
CA PHE A 563 9.68 -14.07 -27.63
C PHE A 563 10.75 -14.51 -28.62
N ASN A 564 11.78 -15.19 -28.14
CA ASN A 564 12.76 -15.82 -28.96
C ASN A 564 12.51 -17.34 -28.97
N LEU A 565 12.29 -17.93 -30.16
CA LEU A 565 12.31 -19.35 -30.36
C LEU A 565 13.75 -19.74 -30.65
N VAL A 566 14.43 -20.36 -29.70
CA VAL A 566 15.84 -20.77 -29.82
C VAL A 566 15.91 -22.21 -30.29
N LEU A 567 16.55 -22.39 -31.41
CA LEU A 567 16.80 -23.73 -32.03
C LEU A 567 18.18 -24.22 -31.62
N ASN A 568 18.26 -25.39 -31.00
CA ASN A 568 19.53 -26.01 -30.61
C ASN A 568 20.18 -26.76 -31.75
N SER A 569 21.18 -26.14 -32.41
CA SER A 569 21.88 -26.75 -33.55
C SER A 569 22.62 -28.04 -33.22
N ASP A 570 22.94 -28.32 -31.96
CA ASP A 570 23.64 -29.53 -31.54
C ASP A 570 22.67 -30.71 -31.37
N HIS A 571 21.37 -30.44 -31.19
CA HIS A 571 20.40 -31.48 -30.92
C HIS A 571 20.13 -32.37 -32.16
N PRO A 572 20.09 -33.72 -32.02
CA PRO A 572 19.89 -34.64 -33.15
C PRO A 572 18.65 -34.37 -34.00
N LEU A 573 17.50 -34.00 -33.39
CA LEU A 573 16.26 -33.69 -34.12
C LEU A 573 16.39 -32.41 -34.98
N ILE A 574 17.13 -31.40 -34.52
CA ILE A 574 17.35 -30.16 -35.28
C ILE A 574 18.30 -30.46 -36.47
N LYS A 575 19.37 -31.26 -36.25
CA LYS A 575 20.24 -31.74 -37.32
C LYS A 575 19.46 -32.54 -38.36
N GLN A 576 18.56 -33.41 -37.91
CA GLN A 576 17.70 -34.19 -38.81
C GLN A 576 16.82 -33.26 -39.67
N VAL A 577 16.12 -32.28 -39.06
CA VAL A 577 15.29 -31.32 -39.81
C VAL A 577 16.11 -30.57 -40.85
N LEU A 578 17.36 -30.17 -40.53
CA LEU A 578 18.24 -29.47 -41.42
C LEU A 578 18.63 -30.39 -42.64
N GLU A 579 19.04 -31.61 -42.38
CA GLU A 579 19.46 -32.55 -43.44
C GLU A 579 18.28 -33.00 -44.31
N ASP A 580 17.12 -33.26 -43.71
CA ASP A 580 15.89 -33.57 -44.44
C ASP A 580 15.49 -32.38 -45.36
N GLY A 581 15.56 -31.14 -44.83
CA GLY A 581 15.29 -29.93 -45.60
C GLY A 581 16.25 -29.74 -46.77
N LYS A 582 17.56 -29.96 -46.58
CA LYS A 582 18.55 -29.92 -47.64
C LYS A 582 18.24 -30.95 -48.74
N THR A 583 17.87 -32.16 -48.36
CA THR A 583 17.59 -33.25 -49.30
C THR A 583 16.30 -32.99 -50.10
N VAL A 584 15.21 -32.65 -49.43
CA VAL A 584 13.89 -32.48 -50.04
C VAL A 584 13.85 -31.24 -50.93
N CYS A 585 14.46 -30.14 -50.50
CA CYS A 585 14.41 -28.87 -51.23
C CYS A 585 15.56 -28.71 -52.26
N ALA A 586 16.54 -29.60 -52.31
CA ALA A 586 17.76 -29.46 -53.11
C ALA A 586 17.50 -29.00 -54.55
N THR A 587 16.59 -29.69 -55.24
CA THR A 587 16.31 -29.46 -56.68
C THR A 587 15.73 -28.04 -56.93
N GLU A 588 14.93 -27.55 -56.02
CA GLU A 588 14.24 -26.24 -56.14
C GLU A 588 15.09 -25.10 -55.58
N LEU A 589 15.85 -25.33 -54.50
CA LEU A 589 16.67 -24.30 -53.84
C LEU A 589 17.94 -23.99 -54.65
N GLN A 590 18.64 -24.98 -55.22
CA GLN A 590 19.91 -24.77 -55.86
C GLN A 590 19.92 -23.68 -56.96
N PRO A 591 18.94 -23.57 -57.89
CA PRO A 591 18.90 -22.49 -58.85
C PRO A 591 18.63 -21.13 -58.22
N VAL A 592 17.73 -21.08 -57.24
CA VAL A 592 17.37 -19.82 -56.53
C VAL A 592 18.54 -19.30 -55.71
N GLU A 593 19.27 -20.13 -55.00
CA GLU A 593 20.47 -19.78 -54.22
C GLU A 593 21.63 -19.30 -55.10
N SER A 594 21.78 -19.94 -56.29
CA SER A 594 22.78 -19.49 -57.26
C SER A 594 22.47 -18.08 -57.79
N GLU A 595 21.18 -17.80 -58.09
CA GLU A 595 20.74 -16.48 -58.56
C GLU A 595 20.85 -15.43 -57.43
N LEU A 596 20.49 -15.77 -56.20
CA LEU A 596 20.66 -14.89 -55.05
C LEU A 596 22.12 -14.47 -54.89
N LYS A 597 23.08 -15.40 -54.91
CA LYS A 597 24.51 -15.11 -54.82
C LYS A 597 24.97 -14.17 -55.97
N GLY A 598 24.47 -14.40 -57.16
CA GLY A 598 24.76 -13.54 -58.30
C GLY A 598 24.24 -12.10 -58.12
N LEU A 599 23.01 -11.96 -57.64
CA LEU A 599 22.39 -10.67 -57.38
C LEU A 599 23.03 -9.94 -56.21
N GLU A 600 23.43 -10.63 -55.17
CA GLU A 600 24.14 -10.07 -54.01
C GLU A 600 25.53 -9.54 -54.40
N ALA A 601 26.27 -10.33 -55.24
CA ALA A 601 27.53 -9.86 -55.79
C ALA A 601 27.39 -8.63 -56.68
N ARG A 602 26.29 -8.58 -57.50
CA ARG A 602 25.97 -7.42 -58.33
C ARG A 602 25.63 -6.18 -57.49
N LEU A 603 24.81 -6.32 -56.48
CA LEU A 603 24.45 -5.23 -55.56
C LEU A 603 25.67 -4.70 -54.82
N ALA A 604 26.55 -5.57 -54.32
CA ALA A 604 27.80 -5.20 -53.69
C ALA A 604 28.72 -4.39 -54.65
N ALA A 605 28.83 -4.80 -55.92
CA ALA A 605 29.59 -4.09 -56.93
C ALA A 605 28.97 -2.68 -57.24
N LEU A 606 27.66 -2.60 -57.31
CA LEU A 606 26.94 -1.31 -57.47
C LEU A 606 27.20 -0.36 -56.31
N HIS A 607 27.10 -0.83 -55.08
CA HIS A 607 27.38 -0.03 -53.91
C HIS A 607 28.86 0.41 -53.85
N GLN A 608 29.76 -0.46 -54.21
CA GLN A 608 31.20 -0.15 -54.26
C GLN A 608 31.51 0.93 -55.35
N SER A 609 30.80 0.93 -56.48
CA SER A 609 30.92 1.95 -57.54
C SER A 609 30.38 3.30 -57.10
N GLN A 610 29.47 3.33 -56.14
CA GLN A 610 28.89 4.54 -55.60
C GLN A 610 29.65 5.07 -54.36
N ASN A 611 30.54 4.26 -53.82
CA ASN A 611 31.29 4.61 -52.58
C ASN A 611 32.18 5.82 -52.84
N GLY A 612 32.04 6.88 -52.02
CA GLY A 612 32.78 8.13 -52.16
C GLY A 612 32.08 9.19 -53.06
N LYS A 613 31.02 8.86 -53.80
CA LYS A 613 30.21 9.82 -54.54
C LYS A 613 29.17 10.51 -53.65
N LYS A 614 28.93 11.79 -53.85
CA LYS A 614 27.80 12.47 -53.20
C LYS A 614 26.51 12.03 -53.85
N GLN A 615 25.40 12.10 -53.11
CA GLN A 615 24.07 11.65 -53.58
C GLN A 615 23.62 12.33 -54.93
N GLU A 616 24.10 13.54 -55.16
CA GLU A 616 23.86 14.33 -56.39
C GLU A 616 24.71 13.88 -57.57
N GLU A 617 25.81 13.20 -57.32
CA GLU A 617 26.74 12.69 -58.33
C GLU A 617 26.39 11.27 -58.81
N ILE A 618 25.44 10.61 -58.16
CA ILE A 618 24.92 9.29 -58.52
C ILE A 618 23.83 9.50 -59.59
N SER A 619 24.06 8.99 -60.78
CA SER A 619 23.11 9.12 -61.87
C SER A 619 21.78 8.42 -61.60
N GLN A 620 20.70 8.85 -62.30
CA GLN A 620 19.40 8.21 -62.14
C GLN A 620 19.41 6.74 -62.62
N GLU A 621 20.25 6.42 -63.56
CA GLU A 621 20.45 5.05 -64.06
C GLU A 621 21.09 4.15 -63.00
N GLU A 622 22.15 4.61 -62.32
CA GLU A 622 22.78 3.91 -61.21
C GLU A 622 21.83 3.69 -60.01
N LYS A 623 20.96 4.65 -59.72
CA LYS A 623 19.90 4.50 -58.68
C LYS A 623 18.86 3.46 -59.08
N ASN A 624 18.44 3.47 -60.33
CA ASN A 624 17.49 2.51 -60.86
C ASN A 624 18.08 1.08 -60.90
N ASP A 625 19.38 0.94 -61.25
CA ASP A 625 20.04 -0.38 -61.23
C ASP A 625 20.13 -0.95 -59.83
N VAL A 626 20.44 -0.15 -58.82
CA VAL A 626 20.40 -0.61 -57.40
C VAL A 626 18.99 -1.03 -57.05
N LYS A 627 17.98 -0.21 -57.31
CA LYS A 627 16.57 -0.51 -56.99
C LYS A 627 16.07 -1.76 -57.69
N ASN A 628 16.39 -1.93 -58.96
CA ASN A 628 15.99 -3.13 -59.73
C ASN A 628 16.67 -4.39 -59.19
N THR A 629 17.96 -4.30 -58.79
CA THR A 629 18.70 -5.40 -58.20
C THR A 629 18.17 -5.77 -56.82
N GLU A 630 17.84 -4.77 -56.01
CA GLU A 630 17.18 -4.97 -54.69
C GLU A 630 15.81 -5.65 -54.84
N SER A 631 14.98 -5.20 -55.79
CA SER A 631 13.68 -5.82 -56.07
C SER A 631 13.82 -7.27 -56.56
N ALA A 632 14.80 -7.55 -57.43
CA ALA A 632 15.08 -8.93 -57.88
C ALA A 632 15.59 -9.82 -56.73
N LEU A 633 16.42 -9.26 -55.82
CA LEU A 633 16.86 -9.94 -54.63
C LEU A 633 15.67 -10.28 -53.71
N GLU A 634 14.77 -9.35 -53.47
CA GLU A 634 13.58 -9.57 -52.66
C GLU A 634 12.66 -10.66 -53.27
N GLU A 635 12.48 -10.66 -54.58
CA GLU A 635 11.71 -11.67 -55.31
C GLU A 635 12.32 -13.08 -55.12
N GLN A 636 13.64 -13.21 -55.30
CA GLN A 636 14.32 -14.52 -55.14
C GLN A 636 14.34 -14.97 -53.67
N ARG A 637 14.49 -14.05 -52.73
CA ARG A 637 14.35 -14.37 -51.28
C ARG A 637 12.94 -14.88 -50.97
N ASN A 638 11.91 -14.26 -51.51
CA ASN A 638 10.53 -14.72 -51.35
C ASN A 638 10.29 -16.09 -51.98
N LYS A 639 10.86 -16.38 -53.16
CA LYS A 639 10.83 -17.73 -53.77
C LYS A 639 11.50 -18.75 -52.84
N LYS A 640 12.72 -18.46 -52.34
CA LYS A 640 13.44 -19.32 -51.40
C LYS A 640 12.60 -19.61 -50.16
N ASN A 641 12.04 -18.54 -49.53
CA ASN A 641 11.24 -18.68 -48.35
C ASN A 641 9.96 -19.51 -48.58
N ASN A 642 9.32 -19.41 -49.73
CA ASN A 642 8.15 -20.22 -50.08
C ASN A 642 8.47 -21.70 -50.26
N ILE A 643 9.62 -22.05 -50.90
CA ILE A 643 10.08 -23.42 -50.99
C ILE A 643 10.29 -24.05 -49.62
N ILE A 644 11.01 -23.34 -48.75
CA ILE A 644 11.27 -23.77 -47.37
C ILE A 644 9.97 -23.91 -46.57
N ALA A 645 9.04 -22.94 -46.70
CA ALA A 645 7.75 -22.98 -46.01
C ALA A 645 6.88 -24.17 -46.46
N THR A 646 6.93 -24.55 -47.76
CA THR A 646 6.21 -25.72 -48.27
C THR A 646 6.76 -27.03 -47.69
N TYR A 647 8.07 -27.17 -47.61
CA TYR A 647 8.72 -28.28 -46.92
C TYR A 647 8.31 -28.33 -45.42
N ALA A 648 8.43 -27.20 -44.72
CA ALA A 648 8.14 -27.09 -43.31
C ALA A 648 6.69 -27.47 -42.98
N ALA A 649 5.74 -27.04 -43.81
CA ALA A 649 4.31 -27.35 -43.66
C ALA A 649 4.00 -28.84 -43.70
N GLY A 650 4.80 -29.62 -44.45
CA GLY A 650 4.70 -31.09 -44.52
C GLY A 650 5.48 -31.85 -43.41
N ASN A 651 6.35 -31.14 -42.67
CA ASN A 651 7.23 -31.78 -41.71
C ASN A 651 6.62 -31.88 -40.32
N LYS A 652 6.20 -33.10 -39.95
CA LYS A 652 5.56 -33.36 -38.63
C LYS A 652 6.47 -33.06 -37.45
N VAL A 653 7.80 -33.24 -37.59
CA VAL A 653 8.78 -33.00 -36.51
C VAL A 653 8.87 -31.52 -36.21
N VAL A 654 8.91 -30.65 -37.24
CA VAL A 654 8.93 -29.19 -37.05
C VAL A 654 7.70 -28.71 -36.24
N HIS A 655 6.49 -29.13 -36.64
CA HIS A 655 5.28 -28.82 -35.93
C HIS A 655 5.28 -29.33 -34.48
N GLN A 656 5.80 -30.58 -34.28
CA GLN A 656 5.84 -31.15 -32.94
C GLN A 656 6.78 -30.39 -32.01
N LEU A 657 7.94 -29.97 -32.51
CA LEU A 657 8.94 -29.23 -31.74
C LEU A 657 8.47 -27.82 -31.38
N ILE A 658 7.79 -27.13 -32.31
CA ILE A 658 7.17 -25.80 -32.04
C ILE A 658 6.11 -25.98 -30.96
N ASP A 659 5.21 -26.94 -31.12
CA ASP A 659 4.09 -27.10 -30.18
C ASP A 659 4.56 -27.55 -28.78
N LEU A 660 5.62 -28.36 -28.69
CA LEU A 660 6.25 -28.69 -27.39
C LEU A 660 6.78 -27.44 -26.68
N ALA A 661 7.48 -26.56 -27.41
CA ALA A 661 8.00 -25.32 -26.83
C ALA A 661 6.87 -24.38 -26.41
N LEU A 662 5.81 -24.27 -27.21
CA LEU A 662 4.60 -23.46 -26.86
C LEU A 662 3.87 -24.06 -25.66
N LEU A 663 3.75 -25.40 -25.57
CA LEU A 663 3.11 -26.10 -24.45
C LEU A 663 3.86 -25.85 -23.14
N GLN A 664 5.18 -25.94 -23.16
CA GLN A 664 6.05 -25.68 -22.02
C GLN A 664 5.87 -24.27 -21.45
N ASN A 665 5.55 -23.30 -22.31
CA ASN A 665 5.33 -21.90 -21.92
C ASN A 665 3.85 -21.55 -21.73
N GLY A 666 2.94 -22.53 -21.65
CA GLY A 666 1.51 -22.30 -21.44
C GLY A 666 0.79 -21.61 -22.60
N MET A 667 1.47 -21.51 -23.77
CA MET A 667 0.96 -20.82 -24.97
C MET A 667 0.12 -21.72 -25.88
N LEU A 668 0.20 -23.06 -25.74
CA LEU A 668 -0.55 -24.01 -26.56
C LEU A 668 -1.90 -24.33 -25.93
N LYS A 669 -3.00 -23.89 -26.56
CA LYS A 669 -4.37 -24.03 -26.03
C LYS A 669 -5.37 -24.39 -27.13
N GLY A 670 -6.56 -24.87 -26.71
CA GLY A 670 -7.69 -25.10 -27.61
C GLY A 670 -7.39 -26.11 -28.74
N ALA A 671 -7.79 -25.77 -29.97
CA ALA A 671 -7.64 -26.63 -31.13
C ALA A 671 -6.18 -27.00 -31.48
N ALA A 672 -5.22 -26.11 -31.19
CA ALA A 672 -3.81 -26.37 -31.37
C ALA A 672 -3.32 -27.46 -30.42
N LEU A 673 -3.73 -27.44 -29.17
CA LEU A 673 -3.43 -28.48 -28.18
C LEU A 673 -4.03 -29.84 -28.60
N ASP A 674 -5.29 -29.87 -29.07
CA ASP A 674 -5.92 -31.09 -29.56
C ASP A 674 -5.16 -31.70 -30.78
N SER A 675 -4.76 -30.84 -31.71
CA SER A 675 -3.96 -31.26 -32.87
C SER A 675 -2.57 -31.79 -32.45
N PHE A 676 -1.93 -31.15 -31.48
CA PHE A 676 -0.66 -31.62 -30.90
C PHE A 676 -0.81 -33.02 -30.28
N LEU A 677 -1.84 -33.22 -29.47
CA LEU A 677 -2.09 -34.52 -28.81
C LEU A 677 -2.33 -35.63 -29.82
N LYS A 678 -3.13 -35.40 -30.86
CA LYS A 678 -3.37 -36.35 -31.95
C LYS A 678 -2.07 -36.70 -32.67
N ARG A 679 -1.26 -35.73 -33.04
CA ARG A 679 0.04 -35.92 -33.70
C ARG A 679 1.05 -36.66 -32.80
N SER A 680 1.06 -36.35 -31.48
CA SER A 680 1.89 -37.03 -30.50
C SER A 680 1.57 -38.53 -30.43
N VAL A 681 0.30 -38.90 -30.42
CA VAL A 681 -0.14 -40.32 -30.45
C VAL A 681 0.31 -41.02 -31.73
N ASP A 682 0.23 -40.34 -32.88
CA ASP A 682 0.66 -40.87 -34.15
C ASP A 682 2.19 -41.07 -34.25
N LEU A 683 2.98 -40.25 -33.55
CA LEU A 683 4.44 -40.39 -33.48
C LEU A 683 4.92 -41.52 -32.54
N ILE A 684 4.09 -41.97 -31.62
CA ILE A 684 4.39 -43.06 -30.68
C ILE A 684 4.06 -44.43 -31.29
N LYS A 685 3.15 -44.50 -32.28
CA LYS A 685 2.80 -45.70 -33.01
C LYS A 685 3.89 -46.07 -34.03
#